data_0e25a5786567e64626b951df76191eff
#
_entry.id   0e25a5786567e64626b951df76191eff
#
_cell.length_a   1.000
_cell.length_b   1.000
_cell.length_c   1.000
_cell.angle_alpha   90.00
_cell.angle_beta   90.00
_cell.angle_gamma   90.00
#
_symmetry.space_group_name_H-M   'P 1'
#
loop_
_entity.id
_entity.type
_entity.pdbx_description
1 polymer ?
#
loop_
_entity_poly.entity_id
_entity_poly.type
_entity_poly.pdbx_seq_one_letter_code
_entity_poly.pdbx_strand_id
1 'polypeptide(L)'
;MERLTTVLLAHRRLVLAGWVLLIVLGGVFAAGLPSRIVPGGEAPASSQSEVVARALADSRLPSLFVTIRVAPGTTPRQQAQLTSSVAAAALRVTGVTDVSPMPNTRSAQPDGARVTVLDVSVNGGTDGAVKAAHVLSRSLPRAVPDAGAQVYVGGFGAYRDELTVDSQRDLERAERVGIPVVLVVLLLTFGSMWAAALPLAIALTALIIGLGGVGVASYFLPMSDFVTNSASMIGLALGVDYAMFLVQRVRELTHSGHSVDDALRQAMRTTGVAVLWSGITVLLAESTLLLVDSRSIRSAAFGMVVVTLVAVCTALLVGPVLISLLGTRVAPARRHAAQTRAARGWQRWARHVTRHAPVWLIASAAVMVGLALPSTKLHSAVSISGTSSLPASSSVRQAYELAAERYGAAALSPIVVLLPPGHRGEVPRAVRIISSDPQVAAVTLGTLPDGSTDLIVTGKADPYSPAARELVLRLRTGSLHAALDGTPYWVGGETADSIDATQAMFDGLPKVGLALLVIIALVLLFALRSVFLPVKAVVLVVLSLGASLGSLLLLTTTRLGATLIGASGPADIHPIVPITIVAITVALSTDYEVILISRIAEHYRLTGDNRGAVVSGIEHTGSVITSAAAIMIAVFAGFALAGLMPLKQLGVGLGLAVFLDATVVRGVLVPAAMTVMGRGNWWWPRYSRRQHSTVHPQKIAVMADVGSVSVRDEKQAVGAFDDHAAATLMVDLGAAERWPAQRYVSQEPPTLPQKILTTVHEGSAGRIHHAADVEQTIVLELPWRQPTGSLMPDGAGDQPAAAAGAQD
;
A
#
# COMPACT_ATOMS: atom_id res chain seq x y z
N MET A 1 -20.90 -5.57 16.13
CA MET A 1 -21.08 -5.99 14.73
C MET A 1 -22.42 -6.70 14.47
N GLU A 2 -22.86 -7.69 15.26
CA GLU A 2 -24.13 -8.41 15.04
C GLU A 2 -25.36 -7.50 15.04
N ARG A 3 -25.50 -6.62 16.05
CA ARG A 3 -26.57 -5.61 16.09
C ARG A 3 -26.57 -4.68 14.89
N LEU A 4 -25.37 -4.27 14.46
CA LEU A 4 -25.20 -3.46 13.26
C LEU A 4 -25.73 -4.19 12.02
N THR A 5 -25.33 -5.45 11.84
CA THR A 5 -25.78 -6.28 10.71
C THR A 5 -27.31 -6.41 10.69
N THR A 6 -27.92 -6.66 11.84
CA THR A 6 -29.39 -6.77 11.96
C THR A 6 -30.08 -5.46 11.54
N VAL A 7 -29.56 -4.31 11.97
CA VAL A 7 -30.10 -2.99 11.59
C VAL A 7 -29.93 -2.73 10.09
N LEU A 8 -28.74 -3.03 9.54
CA LEU A 8 -28.44 -2.86 8.12
C LEU A 8 -29.38 -3.69 7.24
N LEU A 9 -29.61 -4.96 7.60
CA LEU A 9 -30.50 -5.84 6.86
C LEU A 9 -31.98 -5.42 6.98
N ALA A 10 -32.40 -4.90 8.15
CA ALA A 10 -33.75 -4.36 8.33
C ALA A 10 -34.01 -3.12 7.47
N HIS A 11 -32.99 -2.26 7.30
CA HIS A 11 -33.11 -1.00 6.56
C HIS A 11 -32.37 -1.03 5.21
N ARG A 12 -32.23 -2.21 4.58
CA ARG A 12 -31.45 -2.43 3.35
C ARG A 12 -31.75 -1.45 2.22
N ARG A 13 -33.01 -1.02 2.04
CA ARG A 13 -33.39 -0.04 1.01
C ARG A 13 -32.81 1.35 1.29
N LEU A 14 -32.83 1.81 2.54
CA LEU A 14 -32.25 3.08 2.94
C LEU A 14 -30.71 3.08 2.81
N VAL A 15 -30.06 1.96 3.20
CA VAL A 15 -28.61 1.81 3.05
C VAL A 15 -28.22 1.89 1.58
N LEU A 16 -28.93 1.20 0.70
CA LEU A 16 -28.65 1.24 -0.75
C LEU A 16 -28.95 2.62 -1.35
N ALA A 17 -30.05 3.26 -0.98
CA ALA A 17 -30.37 4.61 -1.47
C ALA A 17 -29.30 5.63 -1.04
N GLY A 18 -28.88 5.61 0.24
CA GLY A 18 -27.80 6.44 0.73
C GLY A 18 -26.46 6.17 0.04
N TRP A 19 -26.17 4.88 -0.23
CA TRP A 19 -24.95 4.50 -0.94
C TRP A 19 -24.96 4.97 -2.41
N VAL A 20 -26.07 4.80 -3.13
CA VAL A 20 -26.21 5.32 -4.50
C VAL A 20 -26.08 6.84 -4.52
N LEU A 21 -26.70 7.54 -3.56
CA LEU A 21 -26.55 8.99 -3.42
C LEU A 21 -25.07 9.38 -3.22
N LEU A 22 -24.35 8.66 -2.36
CA LEU A 22 -22.92 8.92 -2.12
C LEU A 22 -22.07 8.65 -3.37
N ILE A 23 -22.40 7.62 -4.17
CA ILE A 23 -21.72 7.36 -5.46
C ILE A 23 -21.94 8.54 -6.42
N VAL A 24 -23.18 9.02 -6.56
CA VAL A 24 -23.50 10.14 -7.46
C VAL A 24 -22.78 11.42 -7.01
N LEU A 25 -22.90 11.78 -5.73
CA LEU A 25 -22.20 12.94 -5.18
C LEU A 25 -20.68 12.79 -5.29
N GLY A 26 -20.16 11.61 -4.95
CA GLY A 26 -18.74 11.28 -5.07
C GLY A 26 -18.24 11.43 -6.50
N GLY A 27 -18.99 10.91 -7.48
CA GLY A 27 -18.66 11.06 -8.90
C GLY A 27 -18.61 12.50 -9.37
N VAL A 28 -19.57 13.34 -8.96
CA VAL A 28 -19.61 14.77 -9.31
C VAL A 28 -18.38 15.50 -8.77
N PHE A 29 -18.04 15.30 -7.48
CA PHE A 29 -16.88 15.95 -6.88
C PHE A 29 -15.54 15.39 -7.37
N ALA A 30 -15.45 14.08 -7.63
CA ALA A 30 -14.27 13.45 -8.20
C ALA A 30 -13.99 13.97 -9.63
N ALA A 31 -15.02 14.17 -10.45
CA ALA A 31 -14.88 14.71 -11.81
C ALA A 31 -14.30 16.15 -11.83
N GLY A 32 -14.55 16.93 -10.77
CA GLY A 32 -13.99 18.28 -10.61
C GLY A 32 -12.58 18.32 -10.03
N LEU A 33 -12.06 17.20 -9.49
CA LEU A 33 -10.77 17.15 -8.80
C LEU A 33 -9.57 17.52 -9.70
N PRO A 34 -9.45 17.04 -10.96
CA PRO A 34 -8.29 17.32 -11.81
C PRO A 34 -8.06 18.81 -12.06
N SER A 35 -9.13 19.63 -12.13
CA SER A 35 -9.01 21.07 -12.35
C SER A 35 -8.54 21.87 -11.11
N ARG A 36 -8.44 21.22 -9.93
CA ARG A 36 -8.06 21.84 -8.65
C ARG A 36 -6.73 21.32 -8.10
N ILE A 37 -6.15 20.33 -8.76
CA ILE A 37 -4.84 19.83 -8.40
C ILE A 37 -3.80 20.91 -8.68
N VAL A 38 -2.97 21.18 -7.66
CA VAL A 38 -1.83 22.10 -7.75
C VAL A 38 -0.58 21.23 -7.87
N PRO A 39 0.04 21.15 -9.05
CA PRO A 39 1.24 20.34 -9.25
C PRO A 39 2.39 20.82 -8.36
N GLY A 40 3.25 19.89 -7.87
CA GLY A 40 4.43 20.15 -7.08
C GLY A 40 4.22 20.25 -5.57
N GLY A 41 5.14 20.92 -4.88
CA GLY A 41 5.20 20.98 -3.43
C GLY A 41 5.88 19.74 -2.85
N GLU A 42 6.90 19.26 -3.54
CA GLU A 42 7.74 18.16 -3.07
C GLU A 42 8.70 18.63 -2.00
N ALA A 43 9.27 19.84 -2.18
CA ALA A 43 10.06 20.51 -1.16
C ALA A 43 9.17 21.08 -0.02
N PRO A 44 9.71 21.22 1.21
CA PRO A 44 9.02 21.87 2.32
C PRO A 44 8.66 23.31 2.00
N ALA A 45 7.51 23.77 2.50
CA ALA A 45 7.08 25.16 2.35
C ALA A 45 8.05 26.18 2.99
N SER A 46 8.86 25.75 3.94
CA SER A 46 9.90 26.55 4.61
C SER A 46 11.26 26.46 3.93
N SER A 47 11.44 25.65 2.87
CA SER A 47 12.72 25.49 2.20
C SER A 47 13.14 26.73 1.42
N GLN A 48 14.45 26.85 1.18
CA GLN A 48 14.98 27.97 0.41
C GLN A 48 14.46 27.98 -1.03
N SER A 49 14.34 26.81 -1.65
CA SER A 49 13.83 26.68 -3.02
C SER A 49 12.38 27.16 -3.13
N GLU A 50 11.52 26.82 -2.16
CA GLU A 50 10.12 27.24 -2.14
C GLU A 50 9.95 28.74 -1.86
N VAL A 51 10.83 29.36 -1.04
CA VAL A 51 10.88 30.82 -0.85
C VAL A 51 11.20 31.52 -2.17
N VAL A 52 12.22 31.05 -2.90
CA VAL A 52 12.59 31.58 -4.20
C VAL A 52 11.47 31.37 -5.22
N ALA A 53 10.88 30.18 -5.27
CA ALA A 53 9.80 29.86 -6.20
C ALA A 53 8.58 30.79 -5.99
N ARG A 54 8.21 31.09 -4.75
CA ARG A 54 7.14 32.03 -4.43
C ARG A 54 7.47 33.46 -4.83
N ALA A 55 8.71 33.93 -4.57
CA ALA A 55 9.13 35.27 -4.96
C ALA A 55 9.16 35.44 -6.49
N LEU A 56 9.47 34.37 -7.23
CA LEU A 56 9.47 34.35 -8.69
C LEU A 56 8.08 34.16 -9.32
N ALA A 57 7.07 33.69 -8.56
CA ALA A 57 5.74 33.39 -9.08
C ALA A 57 5.06 34.61 -9.76
N ASP A 58 5.34 35.80 -9.28
CA ASP A 58 4.83 37.07 -9.82
C ASP A 58 5.82 37.77 -10.78
N SER A 59 6.99 37.12 -11.05
CA SER A 59 8.01 37.67 -11.94
C SER A 59 7.69 37.36 -13.41
N ARG A 60 8.24 38.18 -14.32
CA ARG A 60 8.17 37.99 -15.77
C ARG A 60 9.26 37.04 -16.30
N LEU A 61 9.78 36.13 -15.47
CA LEU A 61 10.74 35.15 -15.99
C LEU A 61 10.06 34.22 -16.99
N PRO A 62 10.74 33.89 -18.12
CA PRO A 62 10.19 32.98 -19.10
C PRO A 62 9.92 31.63 -18.42
N SER A 63 8.65 31.29 -18.31
CA SER A 63 8.20 30.05 -17.65
C SER A 63 8.03 28.93 -18.67
N LEU A 64 8.08 29.26 -19.97
CA LEU A 64 7.97 28.35 -21.09
C LEU A 64 9.01 28.69 -22.14
N PHE A 65 9.37 27.68 -22.93
CA PHE A 65 10.13 27.87 -24.17
C PHE A 65 9.55 26.99 -25.28
N VAL A 66 9.72 27.44 -26.51
CA VAL A 66 9.28 26.69 -27.70
C VAL A 66 10.49 26.32 -28.52
N THR A 67 10.73 25.03 -28.71
CA THR A 67 11.81 24.49 -29.53
C THR A 67 11.32 24.17 -30.92
N ILE A 68 11.92 24.77 -31.93
CA ILE A 68 11.60 24.56 -33.34
C ILE A 68 12.77 23.83 -33.97
N ARG A 69 12.59 22.61 -34.43
CA ARG A 69 13.56 21.84 -35.22
C ARG A 69 13.17 21.87 -36.69
N VAL A 70 14.03 22.31 -37.55
CA VAL A 70 13.81 22.31 -39.01
C VAL A 70 14.74 21.31 -39.71
N ALA A 71 14.24 20.73 -40.82
CA ALA A 71 14.97 19.71 -41.57
C ALA A 71 16.30 20.24 -42.18
N PRO A 72 17.27 19.37 -42.39
CA PRO A 72 18.47 19.72 -43.17
C PRO A 72 18.09 20.27 -44.54
N GLY A 73 18.76 21.37 -44.97
CA GLY A 73 18.46 22.02 -46.22
C GLY A 73 17.46 23.18 -46.18
N THR A 74 16.80 23.43 -45.02
CA THR A 74 15.97 24.62 -44.86
C THR A 74 16.78 25.91 -44.95
N THR A 75 16.36 26.82 -45.84
CA THR A 75 17.05 28.11 -46.00
C THR A 75 16.87 29.03 -44.80
N PRO A 76 17.80 29.96 -44.52
CA PRO A 76 17.70 30.93 -43.42
C PRO A 76 16.41 31.76 -43.47
N ARG A 77 15.92 32.09 -44.68
CA ARG A 77 14.65 32.84 -44.86
C ARG A 77 13.45 32.01 -44.46
N GLN A 78 13.37 30.74 -44.85
CA GLN A 78 12.32 29.81 -44.43
C GLN A 78 12.33 29.60 -42.94
N GLN A 79 13.50 29.42 -42.33
CA GLN A 79 13.63 29.31 -40.88
C GLN A 79 13.11 30.56 -40.14
N ALA A 80 13.48 31.76 -40.65
CA ALA A 80 13.02 33.03 -40.06
C ALA A 80 11.49 33.18 -40.20
N GLN A 81 10.90 32.82 -41.33
CA GLN A 81 9.46 32.81 -41.56
C GLN A 81 8.74 31.84 -40.61
N LEU A 82 9.26 30.62 -40.46
CA LEU A 82 8.73 29.64 -39.55
C LEU A 82 8.78 30.13 -38.10
N THR A 83 9.91 30.67 -37.70
CA THR A 83 10.10 31.24 -36.34
C THR A 83 9.11 32.37 -36.07
N SER A 84 8.93 33.29 -37.01
CA SER A 84 7.98 34.40 -36.88
C SER A 84 6.53 33.94 -36.87
N SER A 85 6.17 32.93 -37.68
CA SER A 85 4.80 32.37 -37.66
C SER A 85 4.48 31.65 -36.34
N VAL A 86 5.43 30.87 -35.79
CA VAL A 86 5.30 30.24 -34.48
C VAL A 86 5.19 31.27 -33.36
N ALA A 87 6.03 32.32 -33.39
CA ALA A 87 5.98 33.41 -32.42
C ALA A 87 4.64 34.16 -32.47
N ALA A 88 4.15 34.47 -33.68
CA ALA A 88 2.85 35.10 -33.86
C ALA A 88 1.69 34.21 -33.41
N ALA A 89 1.78 32.90 -33.60
CA ALA A 89 0.80 31.94 -33.12
C ALA A 89 0.82 31.83 -31.59
N ALA A 90 1.99 31.84 -30.98
CA ALA A 90 2.16 31.81 -29.52
C ALA A 90 1.59 33.07 -28.85
N LEU A 91 1.82 34.25 -29.41
CA LEU A 91 1.28 35.54 -28.92
C LEU A 91 -0.26 35.62 -28.94
N ARG A 92 -0.94 34.78 -29.73
CA ARG A 92 -2.42 34.70 -29.74
C ARG A 92 -2.98 33.91 -28.57
N VAL A 93 -2.15 33.19 -27.84
CA VAL A 93 -2.59 32.39 -26.69
C VAL A 93 -2.80 33.30 -25.48
N THR A 94 -3.97 33.23 -24.89
CA THR A 94 -4.32 34.03 -23.70
C THR A 94 -3.30 33.82 -22.57
N GLY A 95 -2.77 34.91 -22.05
CA GLY A 95 -1.77 34.87 -20.99
C GLY A 95 -0.32 34.98 -21.47
N VAL A 96 -0.02 34.74 -22.74
CA VAL A 96 1.30 34.99 -23.31
C VAL A 96 1.50 36.49 -23.51
N THR A 97 2.57 37.05 -23.00
CA THR A 97 2.89 38.48 -23.00
C THR A 97 4.03 38.86 -23.92
N ASP A 98 5.03 37.98 -24.06
CA ASP A 98 6.17 38.19 -24.91
C ASP A 98 6.69 36.87 -25.49
N VAL A 99 7.24 36.94 -26.70
CA VAL A 99 7.91 35.82 -27.37
C VAL A 99 9.16 36.34 -28.04
N SER A 100 10.32 35.95 -27.52
CA SER A 100 11.62 36.40 -27.99
C SER A 100 12.57 35.23 -28.28
N PRO A 101 13.46 35.34 -29.30
CA PRO A 101 14.44 34.29 -29.53
C PRO A 101 15.46 34.22 -28.40
N MET A 102 15.73 33.02 -27.89
CA MET A 102 16.80 32.81 -26.93
C MET A 102 18.17 33.16 -27.53
N PRO A 103 19.01 33.94 -26.85
CA PRO A 103 20.30 34.34 -27.36
C PRO A 103 21.19 33.15 -27.75
N ASN A 104 21.79 33.20 -28.92
CA ASN A 104 22.51 32.07 -29.52
C ASN A 104 23.93 31.98 -28.98
N THR A 105 24.28 30.93 -28.22
CA THR A 105 25.61 30.75 -27.62
C THR A 105 26.49 29.68 -28.29
N ARG A 106 25.96 28.85 -29.19
CA ARG A 106 26.71 27.75 -29.86
C ARG A 106 26.38 27.61 -31.34
N SER A 107 27.37 27.11 -32.12
CA SER A 107 27.28 26.85 -33.54
C SER A 107 26.41 25.63 -33.89
N ALA A 108 26.08 25.47 -35.20
CA ALA A 108 25.19 24.46 -35.75
C ALA A 108 25.38 23.02 -35.21
N GLN A 109 24.32 22.28 -35.15
CA GLN A 109 24.35 20.86 -34.78
C GLN A 109 25.14 19.99 -35.77
N PRO A 110 25.70 18.83 -35.34
CA PRO A 110 26.49 17.93 -36.17
C PRO A 110 25.73 17.32 -37.35
N ASP A 111 24.40 17.18 -37.25
CA ASP A 111 23.55 16.60 -38.30
C ASP A 111 23.03 17.61 -39.33
N GLY A 112 23.47 18.85 -39.29
CA GLY A 112 23.01 19.93 -40.16
C GLY A 112 21.58 20.42 -39.84
N ALA A 113 20.87 19.85 -38.88
CA ALA A 113 19.57 20.33 -38.46
C ALA A 113 19.72 21.64 -37.65
N ARG A 114 18.83 22.60 -37.91
CA ARG A 114 18.80 23.88 -37.21
C ARG A 114 17.73 23.86 -36.11
N VAL A 115 18.12 24.10 -34.89
CA VAL A 115 17.24 24.26 -33.75
C VAL A 115 17.14 25.71 -33.34
N THR A 116 15.96 26.26 -33.23
CA THR A 116 15.67 27.59 -32.69
C THR A 116 14.85 27.44 -31.43
N VAL A 117 15.21 28.16 -30.38
CA VAL A 117 14.41 28.21 -29.12
C VAL A 117 13.88 29.63 -28.94
N LEU A 118 12.58 29.69 -28.65
CA LEU A 118 11.89 30.95 -28.33
C LEU A 118 11.54 30.92 -26.84
N ASP A 119 11.91 31.95 -26.11
CA ASP A 119 11.43 32.20 -24.76
C ASP A 119 10.03 32.75 -24.82
N VAL A 120 9.14 32.23 -23.98
CA VAL A 120 7.72 32.61 -23.90
C VAL A 120 7.41 33.08 -22.49
N SER A 121 7.19 34.38 -22.34
CA SER A 121 6.76 34.98 -21.08
C SER A 121 5.25 34.88 -20.92
N VAL A 122 4.78 34.48 -19.74
CA VAL A 122 3.36 34.28 -19.46
C VAL A 122 2.96 35.00 -18.19
N ASN A 123 1.79 35.63 -18.19
CA ASN A 123 1.18 36.21 -16.98
C ASN A 123 0.47 35.14 -16.14
N GLY A 124 0.33 35.40 -14.83
CA GLY A 124 -0.40 34.51 -13.91
C GLY A 124 0.45 33.43 -13.26
N GLY A 125 1.78 33.64 -13.21
CA GLY A 125 2.73 32.76 -12.53
C GLY A 125 2.68 31.33 -13.05
N THR A 126 2.92 30.36 -12.17
CA THR A 126 2.98 28.92 -12.53
C THR A 126 1.66 28.41 -13.13
N ASP A 127 0.50 28.85 -12.59
CA ASP A 127 -0.82 28.43 -13.09
C ASP A 127 -1.08 28.97 -14.48
N GLY A 128 -0.71 30.22 -14.75
CA GLY A 128 -0.77 30.83 -16.08
C GLY A 128 0.09 30.08 -17.08
N ALA A 129 1.31 29.70 -16.69
CA ALA A 129 2.24 28.95 -17.51
C ALA A 129 1.72 27.55 -17.86
N VAL A 130 1.10 26.84 -16.90
CA VAL A 130 0.49 25.52 -17.14
C VAL A 130 -0.65 25.61 -18.15
N LYS A 131 -1.57 26.59 -17.95
CA LYS A 131 -2.69 26.84 -18.88
C LYS A 131 -2.21 27.21 -20.28
N ALA A 132 -1.25 28.12 -20.37
CA ALA A 132 -0.67 28.52 -21.65
C ALA A 132 0.05 27.33 -22.34
N ALA A 133 0.83 26.54 -21.61
CA ALA A 133 1.50 25.35 -22.13
C ALA A 133 0.51 24.33 -22.71
N HIS A 134 -0.63 24.11 -22.02
CA HIS A 134 -1.68 23.22 -22.48
C HIS A 134 -2.26 23.65 -23.85
N VAL A 135 -2.45 24.94 -24.03
CA VAL A 135 -2.96 25.48 -25.31
C VAL A 135 -1.86 25.47 -26.38
N LEU A 136 -0.64 25.90 -26.03
CA LEU A 136 0.51 25.98 -26.93
C LEU A 136 0.89 24.59 -27.48
N SER A 137 0.96 23.58 -26.64
CA SER A 137 1.33 22.19 -27.02
C SER A 137 0.36 21.59 -28.05
N ARG A 138 -0.88 22.04 -28.07
CA ARG A 138 -1.91 21.59 -29.01
C ARG A 138 -2.04 22.47 -30.27
N SER A 139 -1.79 23.77 -30.13
CA SER A 139 -2.00 24.73 -31.21
C SER A 139 -0.78 24.93 -32.11
N LEU A 140 0.43 24.96 -31.53
CA LEU A 140 1.64 25.25 -32.30
C LEU A 140 2.01 24.17 -33.32
N PRO A 141 1.92 22.85 -33.07
CA PRO A 141 2.16 21.84 -34.09
C PRO A 141 1.17 21.93 -35.27
N ARG A 142 -0.04 22.44 -35.02
CA ARG A 142 -1.05 22.65 -36.09
C ARG A 142 -0.83 23.94 -36.88
N ALA A 143 -0.11 24.91 -36.29
CA ALA A 143 0.20 26.18 -36.96
C ALA A 143 1.36 26.05 -37.98
N VAL A 144 2.05 24.90 -37.98
CA VAL A 144 3.18 24.59 -38.87
C VAL A 144 2.78 23.38 -39.74
N PRO A 145 2.05 23.59 -40.85
CA PRO A 145 1.38 22.51 -41.54
C PRO A 145 2.26 21.60 -42.39
N ASP A 146 3.52 21.91 -42.71
CA ASP A 146 4.28 21.14 -43.67
C ASP A 146 5.67 20.62 -43.24
N ALA A 147 5.81 19.36 -43.55
CA ALA A 147 6.97 18.54 -43.86
C ALA A 147 8.34 19.19 -43.57
N GLY A 148 8.92 18.90 -42.44
CA GLY A 148 10.29 19.22 -42.13
C GLY A 148 10.54 20.14 -40.96
N ALA A 149 9.50 20.62 -40.28
CA ALA A 149 9.61 21.31 -39.01
C ALA A 149 8.82 20.63 -37.89
N GLN A 150 9.47 20.50 -36.75
CA GLN A 150 8.86 19.95 -35.51
C GLN A 150 8.90 21.06 -34.48
N VAL A 151 7.76 21.26 -33.80
CA VAL A 151 7.60 22.29 -32.76
C VAL A 151 7.22 21.60 -31.46
N TYR A 152 8.01 21.85 -30.44
CA TYR A 152 7.84 21.30 -29.10
C TYR A 152 7.77 22.42 -28.08
N VAL A 153 6.94 22.27 -27.06
CA VAL A 153 6.81 23.23 -25.95
C VAL A 153 7.50 22.65 -24.73
N GLY A 154 8.42 23.41 -24.15
CA GLY A 154 9.18 23.04 -22.97
C GLY A 154 9.08 24.10 -21.88
N GLY A 155 9.83 23.89 -20.80
CA GLY A 155 9.84 24.75 -19.63
C GLY A 155 8.96 24.19 -18.50
N PHE A 156 9.05 24.83 -17.33
CA PHE A 156 8.42 24.34 -16.11
C PHE A 156 6.89 24.19 -16.22
N GLY A 157 6.21 25.18 -16.83
CA GLY A 157 4.76 25.13 -17.04
C GLY A 157 4.34 23.96 -17.93
N ALA A 158 5.11 23.67 -19.02
CA ALA A 158 4.87 22.55 -19.92
C ALA A 158 5.13 21.19 -19.25
N TYR A 159 6.20 21.09 -18.47
CA TYR A 159 6.50 19.91 -17.66
C TYR A 159 5.36 19.57 -16.69
N ARG A 160 4.81 20.58 -16.03
CA ARG A 160 3.68 20.41 -15.11
C ARG A 160 2.40 20.00 -15.81
N ASP A 161 2.08 20.60 -16.97
CA ASP A 161 0.90 20.21 -17.76
C ASP A 161 1.02 18.75 -18.22
N GLU A 162 2.17 18.36 -18.80
CA GLU A 162 2.39 17.02 -19.30
C GLU A 162 2.39 15.98 -18.17
N LEU A 163 2.99 16.29 -17.02
CA LEU A 163 2.96 15.43 -15.83
C LEU A 163 1.53 15.13 -15.37
N THR A 164 0.67 16.16 -15.33
CA THR A 164 -0.74 16.00 -14.95
C THR A 164 -1.51 15.18 -15.99
N VAL A 165 -1.32 15.47 -17.27
CA VAL A 165 -2.00 14.75 -18.37
C VAL A 165 -1.53 13.30 -18.46
N ASP A 166 -0.24 13.04 -18.37
CA ASP A 166 0.29 11.68 -18.42
C ASP A 166 -0.03 10.88 -17.17
N SER A 167 -0.06 11.53 -15.99
CA SER A 167 -0.54 10.90 -14.75
C SER A 167 -1.97 10.38 -14.87
N GLN A 168 -2.87 11.19 -15.47
CA GLN A 168 -4.25 10.75 -15.72
C GLN A 168 -4.33 9.62 -16.76
N ARG A 169 -3.58 9.71 -17.85
CA ARG A 169 -3.50 8.64 -18.85
C ARG A 169 -2.95 7.33 -18.29
N ASP A 170 -1.94 7.43 -17.44
CA ASP A 170 -1.34 6.27 -16.79
C ASP A 170 -2.30 5.62 -15.78
N LEU A 171 -3.08 6.44 -15.03
CA LEU A 171 -4.14 5.94 -14.18
C LEU A 171 -5.21 5.20 -15.00
N GLU A 172 -5.70 5.81 -16.11
CA GLU A 172 -6.66 5.15 -16.99
C GLU A 172 -6.12 3.83 -17.59
N ARG A 173 -4.82 3.78 -17.93
CA ARG A 173 -4.18 2.54 -18.41
C ARG A 173 -4.09 1.49 -17.29
N ALA A 174 -3.66 1.91 -16.11
CA ALA A 174 -3.56 1.03 -14.95
C ALA A 174 -4.93 0.42 -14.59
N GLU A 175 -5.99 1.22 -14.60
CA GLU A 175 -7.36 0.75 -14.37
C GLU A 175 -7.87 -0.14 -15.51
N ARG A 176 -7.65 0.26 -16.76
CA ARG A 176 -8.10 -0.47 -17.96
C ARG A 176 -7.49 -1.87 -18.06
N VAL A 177 -6.25 -2.04 -17.61
CA VAL A 177 -5.55 -3.34 -17.57
C VAL A 177 -5.76 -4.03 -16.22
N GLY A 178 -5.62 -3.29 -15.13
CA GLY A 178 -5.66 -3.83 -13.77
C GLY A 178 -7.04 -4.40 -13.40
N ILE A 179 -8.13 -3.69 -13.71
CA ILE A 179 -9.49 -4.12 -13.36
C ILE A 179 -9.85 -5.48 -14.00
N PRO A 180 -9.65 -5.71 -15.32
CA PRO A 180 -9.87 -7.01 -15.92
C PRO A 180 -8.97 -8.11 -15.34
N VAL A 181 -7.69 -7.82 -15.08
CA VAL A 181 -6.77 -8.80 -14.48
C VAL A 181 -7.22 -9.17 -13.06
N VAL A 182 -7.59 -8.20 -12.24
CA VAL A 182 -8.18 -8.43 -10.91
C VAL A 182 -9.44 -9.27 -11.01
N LEU A 183 -10.34 -8.98 -11.94
CA LEU A 183 -11.56 -9.78 -12.16
C LEU A 183 -11.22 -11.23 -12.53
N VAL A 184 -10.22 -11.44 -13.39
CA VAL A 184 -9.76 -12.80 -13.75
C VAL A 184 -9.20 -13.52 -12.52
N VAL A 185 -8.35 -12.88 -11.71
CA VAL A 185 -7.81 -13.46 -10.48
C VAL A 185 -8.93 -13.78 -9.49
N LEU A 186 -9.91 -12.89 -9.32
CA LEU A 186 -11.10 -13.14 -8.49
C LEU A 186 -11.93 -14.30 -9.02
N LEU A 187 -12.12 -14.41 -10.33
CA LEU A 187 -12.83 -15.53 -10.97
C LEU A 187 -12.10 -16.85 -10.75
N LEU A 188 -10.78 -16.87 -10.87
CA LEU A 188 -9.97 -18.06 -10.57
C LEU A 188 -10.07 -18.46 -9.09
N THR A 189 -10.09 -17.47 -8.20
CA THR A 189 -10.17 -17.68 -6.74
C THR A 189 -11.56 -18.18 -6.33
N PHE A 190 -12.62 -17.51 -6.76
CA PHE A 190 -13.98 -17.81 -6.34
C PHE A 190 -14.70 -18.81 -7.26
N GLY A 191 -14.35 -18.87 -8.53
CA GLY A 191 -15.00 -19.71 -9.51
C GLY A 191 -16.48 -19.40 -9.77
N SER A 192 -16.92 -18.19 -9.40
CA SER A 192 -18.26 -17.67 -9.59
C SER A 192 -18.18 -16.20 -10.00
N MET A 193 -18.90 -15.84 -11.06
CA MET A 193 -18.95 -14.45 -11.55
C MET A 193 -19.49 -13.48 -10.49
N TRP A 194 -20.56 -13.85 -9.79
CA TRP A 194 -21.17 -13.00 -8.77
C TRP A 194 -20.26 -12.82 -7.56
N ALA A 195 -19.58 -13.89 -7.13
CA ALA A 195 -18.63 -13.83 -6.03
C ALA A 195 -17.35 -13.04 -6.39
N ALA A 196 -16.98 -12.99 -7.67
CA ALA A 196 -15.84 -12.20 -8.16
C ALA A 196 -16.23 -10.73 -8.40
N ALA A 197 -17.39 -10.49 -9.01
CA ALA A 197 -17.84 -9.14 -9.34
C ALA A 197 -18.16 -8.30 -8.08
N LEU A 198 -18.64 -8.94 -7.01
CA LEU A 198 -19.06 -8.22 -5.81
C LEU A 198 -17.91 -7.48 -5.08
N PRO A 199 -16.76 -8.09 -4.76
CA PRO A 199 -15.63 -7.36 -4.19
C PRO A 199 -15.14 -6.22 -5.07
N LEU A 200 -15.09 -6.44 -6.39
CA LEU A 200 -14.68 -5.42 -7.34
C LEU A 200 -15.67 -4.24 -7.38
N ALA A 201 -16.97 -4.51 -7.39
CA ALA A 201 -18.00 -3.46 -7.33
C ALA A 201 -17.93 -2.64 -6.03
N ILE A 202 -17.71 -3.28 -4.89
CA ILE A 202 -17.53 -2.62 -3.60
C ILE A 202 -16.29 -1.71 -3.65
N ALA A 203 -15.18 -2.19 -4.18
CA ALA A 203 -13.93 -1.42 -4.28
C ALA A 203 -14.07 -0.21 -5.21
N LEU A 204 -14.64 -0.40 -6.41
CA LEU A 204 -14.84 0.69 -7.37
C LEU A 204 -15.76 1.78 -6.82
N THR A 205 -16.83 1.41 -6.13
CA THR A 205 -17.75 2.40 -5.54
C THR A 205 -17.12 3.10 -4.35
N ALA A 206 -16.32 2.40 -3.53
CA ALA A 206 -15.53 3.00 -2.46
C ALA A 206 -14.50 4.00 -3.02
N LEU A 207 -13.87 3.68 -4.14
CA LEU A 207 -12.93 4.57 -4.83
C LEU A 207 -13.63 5.85 -5.32
N ILE A 208 -14.78 5.74 -5.99
CA ILE A 208 -15.54 6.90 -6.47
C ILE A 208 -15.95 7.81 -5.31
N ILE A 209 -16.49 7.25 -4.23
CA ILE A 209 -16.89 8.00 -3.05
C ILE A 209 -15.67 8.65 -2.36
N GLY A 210 -14.57 7.89 -2.24
CA GLY A 210 -13.34 8.37 -1.61
C GLY A 210 -12.68 9.50 -2.40
N LEU A 211 -12.54 9.36 -3.72
CA LEU A 211 -12.05 10.44 -4.60
C LEU A 211 -12.98 11.66 -4.58
N GLY A 212 -14.30 11.44 -4.46
CA GLY A 212 -15.25 12.51 -4.21
C GLY A 212 -14.99 13.25 -2.90
N GLY A 213 -14.67 12.52 -1.83
CA GLY A 213 -14.24 13.11 -0.54
C GLY A 213 -12.96 13.95 -0.66
N VAL A 214 -11.97 13.47 -1.42
CA VAL A 214 -10.77 14.24 -1.77
C VAL A 214 -11.15 15.48 -2.62
N GLY A 215 -12.09 15.32 -3.57
CA GLY A 215 -12.62 16.41 -4.38
C GLY A 215 -13.30 17.52 -3.55
N VAL A 216 -14.03 17.15 -2.50
CA VAL A 216 -14.58 18.14 -1.54
C VAL A 216 -13.46 18.80 -0.76
N ALA A 217 -12.48 18.04 -0.25
CA ALA A 217 -11.37 18.59 0.50
C ALA A 217 -10.48 19.54 -0.33
N SER A 218 -10.41 19.35 -1.65
CA SER A 218 -9.64 20.21 -2.57
C SER A 218 -10.14 21.65 -2.67
N TYR A 219 -11.35 21.97 -2.16
CA TYR A 219 -11.80 23.34 -2.03
C TYR A 219 -11.14 24.09 -0.87
N PHE A 220 -10.65 23.37 0.12
CA PHE A 220 -10.09 23.92 1.36
C PHE A 220 -8.58 23.69 1.50
N LEU A 221 -8.06 22.68 0.83
CA LEU A 221 -6.66 22.23 0.94
C LEU A 221 -6.05 22.09 -0.46
N PRO A 222 -4.85 22.64 -0.72
CA PRO A 222 -4.16 22.46 -1.97
C PRO A 222 -3.71 20.99 -2.10
N MET A 223 -4.21 20.27 -3.12
CA MET A 223 -3.92 18.87 -3.39
C MET A 223 -2.88 18.74 -4.50
N SER A 224 -1.90 17.82 -4.32
CA SER A 224 -0.92 17.47 -5.34
C SER A 224 -1.46 16.40 -6.29
N ASP A 225 -0.86 16.30 -7.47
CA ASP A 225 -1.13 15.28 -8.52
C ASP A 225 -0.98 13.84 -8.04
N PHE A 226 -0.10 13.57 -7.06
CA PHE A 226 0.04 12.22 -6.47
C PHE A 226 -1.16 11.75 -5.66
N VAL A 227 -2.10 12.66 -5.26
CA VAL A 227 -3.26 12.28 -4.43
C VAL A 227 -4.17 11.28 -5.14
N THR A 228 -4.47 11.52 -6.41
CA THR A 228 -5.38 10.66 -7.19
C THR A 228 -4.78 9.28 -7.42
N ASN A 229 -3.51 9.22 -7.83
CA ASN A 229 -2.83 7.95 -8.11
C ASN A 229 -2.67 7.09 -6.86
N SER A 230 -2.21 7.70 -5.74
CA SER A 230 -2.03 6.97 -4.48
C SER A 230 -3.37 6.48 -3.92
N ALA A 231 -4.41 7.34 -3.96
CA ALA A 231 -5.76 6.99 -3.52
C ALA A 231 -6.36 5.87 -4.37
N SER A 232 -6.23 5.92 -5.71
CA SER A 232 -6.75 4.89 -6.61
C SER A 232 -6.03 3.56 -6.41
N MET A 233 -4.70 3.58 -6.32
CA MET A 233 -3.88 2.40 -6.14
C MET A 233 -4.23 1.64 -4.85
N ILE A 234 -4.30 2.34 -3.73
CA ILE A 234 -4.62 1.76 -2.42
C ILE A 234 -6.10 1.42 -2.30
N GLY A 235 -6.98 2.33 -2.74
CA GLY A 235 -8.42 2.13 -2.66
C GLY A 235 -8.89 0.90 -3.42
N LEU A 236 -8.33 0.65 -4.61
CA LEU A 236 -8.64 -0.54 -5.38
C LEU A 236 -8.08 -1.80 -4.71
N ALA A 237 -6.81 -1.79 -4.25
CA ALA A 237 -6.18 -2.93 -3.61
C ALA A 237 -6.92 -3.34 -2.32
N LEU A 238 -7.10 -2.42 -1.37
CA LEU A 238 -7.73 -2.69 -0.07
C LEU A 238 -9.23 -2.90 -0.18
N GLY A 239 -9.91 -2.13 -1.05
CA GLY A 239 -11.36 -2.26 -1.24
C GLY A 239 -11.76 -3.64 -1.73
N VAL A 240 -11.01 -4.22 -2.69
CA VAL A 240 -11.22 -5.60 -3.15
C VAL A 240 -10.94 -6.58 -2.03
N ASP A 241 -9.86 -6.36 -1.29
CA ASP A 241 -9.39 -7.30 -0.26
C ASP A 241 -10.37 -7.43 0.92
N TYR A 242 -10.80 -6.32 1.50
CA TYR A 242 -11.77 -6.33 2.61
C TYR A 242 -13.11 -6.98 2.22
N ALA A 243 -13.59 -6.66 1.02
CA ALA A 243 -14.81 -7.27 0.51
C ALA A 243 -14.62 -8.77 0.21
N MET A 244 -13.45 -9.16 -0.30
CA MET A 244 -13.09 -10.56 -0.56
C MET A 244 -13.13 -11.40 0.71
N PHE A 245 -12.54 -10.93 1.81
CA PHE A 245 -12.55 -11.64 3.09
C PHE A 245 -13.98 -11.92 3.58
N LEU A 246 -14.84 -10.89 3.50
CA LEU A 246 -16.21 -11.04 3.94
C LEU A 246 -16.98 -12.06 3.08
N VAL A 247 -16.84 -11.95 1.74
CA VAL A 247 -17.47 -12.89 0.79
C VAL A 247 -16.99 -14.32 1.02
N GLN A 248 -15.68 -14.52 1.21
CA GLN A 248 -15.11 -15.84 1.45
C GLN A 248 -15.65 -16.47 2.73
N ARG A 249 -15.73 -15.69 3.82
CA ARG A 249 -16.21 -16.19 5.10
C ARG A 249 -17.71 -16.56 5.07
N VAL A 250 -18.52 -15.73 4.41
CA VAL A 250 -19.94 -16.06 4.21
C VAL A 250 -20.10 -17.33 3.40
N ARG A 251 -19.28 -17.53 2.36
CA ARG A 251 -19.30 -18.77 1.56
C ARG A 251 -18.91 -20.00 2.37
N GLU A 252 -17.87 -19.92 3.20
CA GLU A 252 -17.46 -21.00 4.09
C GLU A 252 -18.63 -21.44 5.01
N LEU A 253 -19.28 -20.47 5.64
CA LEU A 253 -20.39 -20.72 6.55
C LEU A 253 -21.65 -21.23 5.83
N THR A 254 -21.94 -20.72 4.63
CA THR A 254 -23.07 -21.22 3.83
C THR A 254 -22.82 -22.67 3.36
N HIS A 255 -21.58 -23.03 3.03
CA HIS A 255 -21.23 -24.42 2.69
C HIS A 255 -21.32 -25.38 3.88
N SER A 256 -21.20 -24.87 5.12
CA SER A 256 -21.41 -25.66 6.33
C SER A 256 -22.90 -25.76 6.77
N GLY A 257 -23.83 -25.38 5.91
CA GLY A 257 -25.27 -25.54 6.12
C GLY A 257 -26.00 -24.35 6.72
N HIS A 258 -25.33 -23.25 7.04
CA HIS A 258 -25.98 -22.04 7.58
C HIS A 258 -26.80 -21.31 6.51
N SER A 259 -27.91 -20.70 6.91
CA SER A 259 -28.62 -19.75 6.03
C SER A 259 -27.71 -18.56 5.68
N VAL A 260 -27.96 -17.89 4.54
CA VAL A 260 -27.15 -16.74 4.12
C VAL A 260 -27.16 -15.64 5.19
N ASP A 261 -28.30 -15.38 5.82
CA ASP A 261 -28.42 -14.34 6.84
C ASP A 261 -27.70 -14.71 8.15
N ASP A 262 -27.70 -15.97 8.54
CA ASP A 262 -26.95 -16.43 9.72
C ASP A 262 -25.46 -16.49 9.45
N ALA A 263 -25.07 -16.99 8.28
CA ALA A 263 -23.68 -16.95 7.81
C ALA A 263 -23.14 -15.51 7.81
N LEU A 264 -23.95 -14.55 7.37
CA LEU A 264 -23.58 -13.15 7.34
C LEU A 264 -23.43 -12.56 8.74
N ARG A 265 -24.37 -12.81 9.66
CA ARG A 265 -24.25 -12.37 11.07
C ARG A 265 -22.98 -12.94 11.72
N GLN A 266 -22.71 -14.22 11.51
CA GLN A 266 -21.53 -14.88 12.05
C GLN A 266 -20.23 -14.37 11.41
N ALA A 267 -20.21 -14.15 10.07
CA ALA A 267 -19.08 -13.57 9.37
C ALA A 267 -18.76 -12.15 9.89
N MET A 268 -19.79 -11.34 10.14
CA MET A 268 -19.59 -9.98 10.68
C MET A 268 -19.08 -9.98 12.12
N ARG A 269 -19.42 -11.00 12.94
CA ARG A 269 -18.87 -11.14 14.31
C ARG A 269 -17.39 -11.47 14.32
N THR A 270 -16.89 -12.19 13.32
CA THR A 270 -15.49 -12.65 13.23
C THR A 270 -14.70 -11.82 12.22
N THR A 271 -14.96 -12.04 10.94
CA THR A 271 -14.22 -11.38 9.84
C THR A 271 -14.53 -9.88 9.79
N GLY A 272 -15.77 -9.44 10.03
CA GLY A 272 -16.10 -8.01 10.08
C GLY A 272 -15.34 -7.24 11.16
N VAL A 273 -15.14 -7.85 12.33
CA VAL A 273 -14.30 -7.26 13.40
C VAL A 273 -12.83 -7.25 12.97
N ALA A 274 -12.34 -8.31 12.33
CA ALA A 274 -10.97 -8.36 11.81
C ALA A 274 -10.73 -7.26 10.77
N VAL A 275 -11.64 -7.08 9.80
CA VAL A 275 -11.58 -6.02 8.78
C VAL A 275 -11.59 -4.62 9.43
N LEU A 276 -12.37 -4.41 10.50
CA LEU A 276 -12.38 -3.13 11.21
C LEU A 276 -11.02 -2.82 11.84
N TRP A 277 -10.44 -3.79 12.57
CA TRP A 277 -9.13 -3.59 13.19
C TRP A 277 -8.02 -3.44 12.17
N SER A 278 -8.04 -4.24 11.10
CA SER A 278 -7.15 -4.13 9.95
C SER A 278 -7.23 -2.73 9.33
N GLY A 279 -8.44 -2.27 9.01
CA GLY A 279 -8.64 -0.93 8.47
C GLY A 279 -8.14 0.20 9.38
N ILE A 280 -8.34 0.10 10.70
CA ILE A 280 -7.80 1.06 11.67
C ILE A 280 -6.25 1.05 11.63
N THR A 281 -5.63 -0.12 11.54
CA THR A 281 -4.17 -0.24 11.48
C THR A 281 -3.62 0.40 10.20
N VAL A 282 -4.27 0.17 9.06
CA VAL A 282 -3.89 0.79 7.78
C VAL A 282 -4.06 2.31 7.83
N LEU A 283 -5.20 2.81 8.33
CA LEU A 283 -5.45 4.24 8.49
C LEU A 283 -4.37 4.92 9.36
N LEU A 284 -3.99 4.27 10.47
CA LEU A 284 -2.92 4.78 11.32
C LEU A 284 -1.57 4.77 10.60
N ALA A 285 -1.27 3.72 9.84
CA ALA A 285 -0.02 3.62 9.09
C ALA A 285 0.06 4.68 7.97
N GLU A 286 -0.99 4.84 7.17
CA GLU A 286 -1.07 5.88 6.13
C GLU A 286 -0.97 7.29 6.73
N SER A 287 -1.58 7.52 7.90
CA SER A 287 -1.53 8.82 8.59
C SER A 287 -0.13 9.20 9.05
N THR A 288 0.81 8.24 9.19
CA THR A 288 2.21 8.58 9.53
C THR A 288 2.91 9.40 8.45
N LEU A 289 2.49 9.28 7.19
CA LEU A 289 3.00 10.09 6.09
C LEU A 289 2.69 11.60 6.25
N LEU A 290 1.67 11.97 7.04
CA LEU A 290 1.38 13.37 7.38
C LEU A 290 2.49 14.02 8.21
N LEU A 291 3.40 13.23 8.82
CA LEU A 291 4.56 13.72 9.56
C LEU A 291 5.67 14.29 8.65
N VAL A 292 5.61 14.00 7.36
CA VAL A 292 6.60 14.47 6.39
C VAL A 292 6.27 15.90 5.97
N ASP A 293 7.27 16.76 5.95
CA ASP A 293 7.07 18.16 5.53
C ASP A 293 7.19 18.30 4.00
N SER A 294 6.22 17.73 3.30
CA SER A 294 6.06 17.81 1.85
C SER A 294 4.56 17.84 1.52
N ARG A 295 4.13 18.81 0.72
CA ARG A 295 2.73 18.93 0.30
C ARG A 295 2.31 17.70 -0.54
N SER A 296 3.17 17.23 -1.42
CA SER A 296 2.90 16.06 -2.28
C SER A 296 2.67 14.81 -1.44
N ILE A 297 3.53 14.54 -0.46
CA ILE A 297 3.42 13.36 0.41
C ILE A 297 2.19 13.48 1.33
N ARG A 298 1.94 14.66 1.92
CA ARG A 298 0.75 14.90 2.75
C ARG A 298 -0.55 14.76 1.96
N SER A 299 -0.59 15.25 0.72
CA SER A 299 -1.74 15.09 -0.17
C SER A 299 -1.99 13.63 -0.49
N ALA A 300 -0.96 12.89 -0.87
CA ALA A 300 -1.04 11.45 -1.13
C ALA A 300 -1.56 10.69 0.10
N ALA A 301 -1.00 10.98 1.29
CA ALA A 301 -1.43 10.41 2.56
C ALA A 301 -2.91 10.69 2.85
N PHE A 302 -3.35 11.94 2.69
CA PHE A 302 -4.74 12.34 2.89
C PHE A 302 -5.68 11.56 1.96
N GLY A 303 -5.33 11.48 0.67
CA GLY A 303 -6.10 10.72 -0.32
C GLY A 303 -6.22 9.24 0.04
N MET A 304 -5.11 8.60 0.44
CA MET A 304 -5.09 7.20 0.88
C MET A 304 -5.97 7.00 2.12
N VAL A 305 -5.82 7.83 3.15
CA VAL A 305 -6.62 7.76 4.40
C VAL A 305 -8.12 7.89 4.12
N VAL A 306 -8.52 8.85 3.29
CA VAL A 306 -9.94 9.06 2.94
C VAL A 306 -10.49 7.85 2.20
N VAL A 307 -9.78 7.36 1.16
CA VAL A 307 -10.24 6.23 0.36
C VAL A 307 -10.25 4.94 1.17
N THR A 308 -9.24 4.68 2.01
CA THR A 308 -9.20 3.53 2.91
C THR A 308 -10.35 3.55 3.92
N LEU A 309 -10.64 4.72 4.53
CA LEU A 309 -11.78 4.87 5.44
C LEU A 309 -13.09 4.53 4.74
N VAL A 310 -13.31 5.06 3.53
CA VAL A 310 -14.49 4.78 2.72
C VAL A 310 -14.56 3.31 2.32
N ALA A 311 -13.44 2.68 1.96
CA ALA A 311 -13.37 1.26 1.61
C ALA A 311 -13.78 0.36 2.78
N VAL A 312 -13.27 0.63 3.99
CA VAL A 312 -13.65 -0.09 5.22
C VAL A 312 -15.14 0.10 5.51
N CYS A 313 -15.63 1.35 5.46
CA CYS A 313 -17.04 1.66 5.68
C CYS A 313 -17.93 0.95 4.64
N THR A 314 -17.59 1.00 3.36
CA THR A 314 -18.35 0.37 2.29
C THR A 314 -18.37 -1.16 2.46
N ALA A 315 -17.23 -1.79 2.75
CA ALA A 315 -17.14 -3.23 2.98
C ALA A 315 -17.99 -3.67 4.18
N LEU A 316 -18.02 -2.91 5.29
CA LEU A 316 -18.72 -3.26 6.52
C LEU A 316 -20.20 -2.85 6.55
N LEU A 317 -20.59 -1.78 5.84
CA LEU A 317 -21.97 -1.28 5.85
C LEU A 317 -22.76 -1.75 4.63
N VAL A 318 -22.16 -1.72 3.47
CA VAL A 318 -22.83 -2.04 2.20
C VAL A 318 -22.60 -3.48 1.79
N GLY A 319 -21.40 -4.02 2.03
CA GLY A 319 -21.04 -5.40 1.73
C GLY A 319 -22.07 -6.42 2.23
N PRO A 320 -22.47 -6.40 3.52
CA PRO A 320 -23.50 -7.27 4.05
C PRO A 320 -24.85 -7.20 3.32
N VAL A 321 -25.28 -5.98 2.96
CA VAL A 321 -26.55 -5.77 2.25
C VAL A 321 -26.48 -6.34 0.84
N LEU A 322 -25.37 -6.12 0.12
CA LEU A 322 -25.18 -6.65 -1.23
C LEU A 322 -25.08 -8.19 -1.24
N ILE A 323 -24.40 -8.79 -0.25
CA ILE A 323 -24.31 -10.25 -0.11
C ILE A 323 -25.71 -10.84 0.16
N SER A 324 -26.49 -10.22 1.06
CA SER A 324 -27.86 -10.67 1.34
C SER A 324 -28.78 -10.59 0.12
N LEU A 325 -28.63 -9.56 -0.72
CA LEU A 325 -29.41 -9.42 -1.97
C LEU A 325 -29.05 -10.46 -3.03
N LEU A 326 -27.77 -10.80 -3.14
CA LEU A 326 -27.32 -11.81 -4.09
C LEU A 326 -27.61 -13.25 -3.60
N GLY A 327 -27.75 -13.44 -2.28
CA GLY A 327 -28.12 -14.70 -1.66
C GLY A 327 -27.21 -15.86 -2.09
N THR A 328 -27.82 -16.98 -2.44
CA THR A 328 -27.11 -18.23 -2.84
C THR A 328 -26.30 -18.10 -4.14
N ARG A 329 -26.50 -17.04 -4.94
CA ARG A 329 -25.70 -16.79 -6.16
C ARG A 329 -24.22 -16.55 -5.87
N VAL A 330 -23.90 -16.06 -4.66
CA VAL A 330 -22.52 -15.85 -4.20
C VAL A 330 -21.85 -17.18 -3.80
N ALA A 331 -22.63 -18.20 -3.41
CA ALA A 331 -22.14 -19.49 -2.90
C ALA A 331 -22.58 -20.71 -3.73
N PRO A 332 -22.14 -20.88 -4.98
CA PRO A 332 -22.47 -22.08 -5.76
C PRO A 332 -21.74 -23.33 -5.22
N ALA A 333 -22.48 -24.43 -5.05
CA ALA A 333 -22.08 -25.67 -4.39
C ALA A 333 -20.92 -26.46 -5.00
N ARG A 334 -20.31 -26.07 -6.11
CA ARG A 334 -19.57 -26.98 -7.03
C ARG A 334 -18.05 -27.15 -6.86
N ARG A 335 -17.33 -26.57 -5.89
CA ARG A 335 -15.84 -26.64 -5.87
C ARG A 335 -15.18 -27.12 -4.56
N HIS A 336 -15.79 -28.01 -3.82
CA HIS A 336 -15.17 -28.63 -2.62
C HIS A 336 -13.81 -29.32 -2.92
N ALA A 337 -13.70 -30.02 -4.04
CA ALA A 337 -12.50 -30.79 -4.39
C ALA A 337 -11.25 -29.94 -4.67
N ALA A 338 -11.40 -28.72 -5.20
CA ALA A 338 -10.26 -27.84 -5.48
C ALA A 338 -9.71 -27.16 -4.22
N GLN A 339 -10.60 -26.69 -3.33
CA GLN A 339 -10.21 -26.08 -2.06
C GLN A 339 -9.52 -27.09 -1.13
N THR A 340 -10.05 -28.32 -1.04
CA THR A 340 -9.43 -29.40 -0.26
C THR A 340 -8.05 -29.81 -0.82
N ARG A 341 -7.84 -29.71 -2.12
CA ARG A 341 -6.56 -29.99 -2.76
C ARG A 341 -5.53 -28.89 -2.47
N ALA A 342 -5.95 -27.62 -2.52
CA ALA A 342 -5.11 -26.48 -2.18
C ALA A 342 -4.70 -26.52 -0.69
N ALA A 343 -5.65 -26.76 0.22
CA ALA A 343 -5.38 -26.87 1.66
C ALA A 343 -4.36 -27.99 1.96
N ARG A 344 -4.54 -29.18 1.33
CA ARG A 344 -3.55 -30.28 1.43
C ARG A 344 -2.16 -29.92 0.86
N GLY A 345 -2.10 -29.07 -0.16
CA GLY A 345 -0.85 -28.52 -0.68
C GLY A 345 -0.14 -27.67 0.36
N TRP A 346 -0.86 -26.69 0.93
CA TRP A 346 -0.34 -25.82 1.97
C TRP A 346 0.05 -26.57 3.25
N GLN A 347 -0.71 -27.57 3.65
CA GLN A 347 -0.36 -28.45 4.76
C GLN A 347 0.95 -29.21 4.54
N ARG A 348 1.15 -29.78 3.33
CA ARG A 348 2.41 -30.46 2.98
C ARG A 348 3.59 -29.50 3.01
N TRP A 349 3.41 -28.29 2.43
CA TRP A 349 4.43 -27.25 2.45
C TRP A 349 4.77 -26.83 3.88
N ALA A 350 3.77 -26.53 4.70
CA ALA A 350 3.97 -26.13 6.10
C ALA A 350 4.71 -27.21 6.90
N ARG A 351 4.35 -28.49 6.73
CA ARG A 351 5.08 -29.61 7.35
C ARG A 351 6.53 -29.69 6.89
N HIS A 352 6.80 -29.44 5.61
CA HIS A 352 8.17 -29.44 5.09
C HIS A 352 8.99 -28.30 5.69
N VAL A 353 8.48 -27.07 5.71
CA VAL A 353 9.15 -25.91 6.30
C VAL A 353 9.37 -26.11 7.81
N THR A 354 8.36 -26.55 8.55
CA THR A 354 8.47 -26.77 10.01
C THR A 354 9.37 -27.95 10.37
N ARG A 355 9.53 -28.95 9.48
CA ARG A 355 10.47 -30.07 9.68
C ARG A 355 11.93 -29.62 9.60
N HIS A 356 12.24 -28.67 8.72
CA HIS A 356 13.59 -28.17 8.49
C HIS A 356 13.67 -26.66 8.84
N ALA A 357 12.98 -26.25 9.91
CA ALA A 357 12.79 -24.83 10.23
C ALA A 357 14.10 -24.02 10.36
N PRO A 358 15.20 -24.48 10.99
CA PRO A 358 16.44 -23.71 11.04
C PRO A 358 17.06 -23.46 9.67
N VAL A 359 17.03 -24.47 8.77
CA VAL A 359 17.58 -24.33 7.42
C VAL A 359 16.78 -23.32 6.61
N TRP A 360 15.44 -23.42 6.65
CA TRP A 360 14.56 -22.50 5.94
C TRP A 360 14.63 -21.08 6.50
N LEU A 361 14.78 -20.95 7.82
CA LEU A 361 14.96 -19.64 8.47
C LEU A 361 16.25 -18.96 7.99
N ILE A 362 17.38 -19.67 8.01
CA ILE A 362 18.67 -19.12 7.58
C ILE A 362 18.66 -18.82 6.08
N ALA A 363 18.18 -19.76 5.25
CA ALA A 363 18.16 -19.59 3.81
C ALA A 363 17.27 -18.41 3.37
N SER A 364 16.04 -18.32 3.91
CA SER A 364 15.13 -17.22 3.59
C SER A 364 15.61 -15.87 4.14
N ALA A 365 16.20 -15.85 5.35
CA ALA A 365 16.82 -14.65 5.89
C ALA A 365 18.02 -14.20 5.04
N ALA A 366 18.88 -15.10 4.60
CA ALA A 366 20.01 -14.80 3.73
C ALA A 366 19.57 -14.22 2.37
N VAL A 367 18.52 -14.78 1.77
CA VAL A 367 17.93 -14.21 0.53
C VAL A 367 17.40 -12.80 0.77
N MET A 368 16.63 -12.60 1.84
CA MET A 368 16.07 -11.27 2.17
C MET A 368 17.16 -10.25 2.48
N VAL A 369 18.19 -10.62 3.24
CA VAL A 369 19.36 -9.77 3.49
C VAL A 369 20.10 -9.46 2.19
N GLY A 370 20.34 -10.45 1.33
CA GLY A 370 20.98 -10.24 0.03
C GLY A 370 20.21 -9.24 -0.85
N LEU A 371 18.88 -9.35 -0.88
CA LEU A 371 18.02 -8.40 -1.58
C LEU A 371 17.98 -7.02 -0.91
N ALA A 372 18.19 -6.95 0.40
CA ALA A 372 18.22 -5.69 1.13
C ALA A 372 19.55 -4.93 1.02
N LEU A 373 20.68 -5.60 0.73
CA LEU A 373 21.99 -4.95 0.62
C LEU A 373 22.02 -3.71 -0.31
N PRO A 374 21.41 -3.73 -1.51
CA PRO A 374 21.41 -2.56 -2.37
C PRO A 374 20.73 -1.33 -1.74
N SER A 375 19.77 -1.51 -0.83
CA SER A 375 19.08 -0.39 -0.19
C SER A 375 19.98 0.52 0.64
N THR A 376 21.20 0.06 1.00
CA THR A 376 22.23 0.89 1.65
C THR A 376 22.71 2.05 0.77
N LYS A 377 22.52 1.94 -0.55
CA LYS A 377 22.84 2.99 -1.54
C LYS A 377 21.63 3.90 -1.84
N LEU A 378 20.53 3.76 -1.13
CA LEU A 378 19.29 4.51 -1.40
C LEU A 378 19.54 6.03 -1.36
N HIS A 379 20.32 6.52 -0.42
CA HIS A 379 20.61 7.96 -0.28
C HIS A 379 21.24 8.57 -1.53
N SER A 380 22.12 7.86 -2.21
CA SER A 380 22.78 8.34 -3.44
C SER A 380 21.96 8.12 -4.72
N ALA A 381 20.92 7.31 -4.64
CA ALA A 381 20.09 6.92 -5.78
C ALA A 381 18.69 7.59 -5.78
N VAL A 382 18.42 8.44 -4.80
CA VAL A 382 17.16 9.20 -4.74
C VAL A 382 17.39 10.61 -5.23
N SER A 383 16.67 10.99 -6.29
CA SER A 383 16.65 12.36 -6.81
C SER A 383 15.40 12.62 -7.65
N ILE A 384 15.08 13.88 -7.85
CA ILE A 384 14.14 14.30 -8.88
C ILE A 384 14.91 14.34 -10.21
N SER A 385 14.47 13.54 -11.15
CA SER A 385 15.16 13.37 -12.44
C SER A 385 14.66 14.34 -13.52
N GLY A 386 13.86 15.35 -13.17
CA GLY A 386 13.33 16.35 -14.10
C GLY A 386 12.61 15.74 -15.29
N THR A 387 12.89 16.25 -16.49
CA THR A 387 12.26 15.77 -17.73
C THR A 387 12.60 14.32 -18.09
N SER A 388 13.67 13.73 -17.54
CA SER A 388 14.00 12.31 -17.74
C SER A 388 13.02 11.36 -17.03
N SER A 389 12.20 11.86 -16.09
CA SER A 389 11.08 11.11 -15.48
C SER A 389 9.91 10.89 -16.44
N LEU A 390 9.84 11.71 -17.51
CA LEU A 390 8.83 11.60 -18.56
C LEU A 390 9.18 10.51 -19.58
N PRO A 391 8.19 9.92 -20.28
CA PRO A 391 8.44 8.98 -21.37
C PRO A 391 9.32 9.59 -22.46
N ALA A 392 10.09 8.78 -23.18
CA ALA A 392 10.90 9.25 -24.30
C ALA A 392 10.07 9.88 -25.44
N SER A 393 8.79 9.51 -25.53
CA SER A 393 7.82 10.10 -26.49
C SER A 393 7.24 11.44 -26.04
N SER A 394 7.59 11.92 -24.85
CA SER A 394 7.11 13.19 -24.29
C SER A 394 7.54 14.37 -25.15
N SER A 395 6.61 15.26 -25.46
CA SER A 395 6.86 16.50 -26.20
C SER A 395 7.78 17.44 -25.42
N VAL A 396 7.57 17.53 -24.12
CA VAL A 396 8.37 18.36 -23.21
C VAL A 396 9.78 17.82 -23.09
N ARG A 397 9.96 16.51 -22.97
CA ARG A 397 11.28 15.88 -22.94
C ARG A 397 12.05 16.12 -24.23
N GLN A 398 11.41 15.98 -25.38
CA GLN A 398 12.03 16.28 -26.69
C GLN A 398 12.37 17.76 -26.82
N ALA A 399 11.48 18.67 -26.36
CA ALA A 399 11.78 20.09 -26.33
C ALA A 399 13.05 20.39 -25.52
N TYR A 400 13.14 19.80 -24.33
CA TYR A 400 14.27 19.99 -23.43
C TYR A 400 15.56 19.39 -24.00
N GLU A 401 15.55 18.15 -24.49
CA GLU A 401 16.72 17.48 -25.05
C GLU A 401 17.30 18.28 -26.24
N LEU A 402 16.47 18.70 -27.19
CA LEU A 402 16.87 19.52 -28.32
C LEU A 402 17.39 20.90 -27.92
N ALA A 403 16.75 21.56 -26.97
CA ALA A 403 17.18 22.85 -26.45
C ALA A 403 18.51 22.71 -25.67
N ALA A 404 18.65 21.64 -24.88
CA ALA A 404 19.84 21.35 -24.08
C ALA A 404 21.05 21.03 -24.94
N GLU A 405 20.89 20.32 -26.05
CA GLU A 405 21.96 20.12 -27.04
C GLU A 405 22.48 21.44 -27.61
N ARG A 406 21.61 22.41 -27.79
CA ARG A 406 21.90 23.70 -28.39
C ARG A 406 22.46 24.72 -27.40
N TYR A 407 21.84 24.87 -26.25
CA TYR A 407 22.13 25.94 -25.27
C TYR A 407 22.85 25.42 -24.02
N GLY A 408 22.87 24.11 -23.83
CA GLY A 408 23.30 23.45 -22.60
C GLY A 408 22.14 23.30 -21.59
N ALA A 409 22.08 22.16 -20.95
CA ALA A 409 20.99 21.85 -19.99
C ALA A 409 20.91 22.87 -18.84
N ALA A 410 22.05 23.33 -18.36
CA ALA A 410 22.14 24.31 -17.26
C ALA A 410 21.54 25.69 -17.59
N ALA A 411 21.50 26.08 -18.88
CA ALA A 411 20.87 27.32 -19.29
C ALA A 411 19.35 27.27 -19.26
N LEU A 412 18.77 26.06 -19.36
CA LEU A 412 17.32 25.82 -19.33
C LEU A 412 16.78 25.71 -17.92
N SER A 413 17.63 25.38 -16.95
CA SER A 413 17.26 25.21 -15.53
C SER A 413 18.31 25.88 -14.63
N PRO A 414 18.38 27.21 -14.62
CA PRO A 414 19.38 27.94 -13.85
C PRO A 414 19.11 27.84 -12.34
N ILE A 415 20.16 27.99 -11.55
CA ILE A 415 20.09 28.22 -10.13
C ILE A 415 19.78 29.69 -9.90
N VAL A 416 18.90 30.02 -8.96
CA VAL A 416 18.55 31.39 -8.63
C VAL A 416 18.97 31.71 -7.20
N VAL A 417 19.77 32.77 -7.03
CA VAL A 417 20.13 33.32 -5.73
C VAL A 417 19.33 34.61 -5.51
N LEU A 418 18.43 34.59 -4.55
CA LEU A 418 17.54 35.71 -4.23
C LEU A 418 18.07 36.52 -3.03
N LEU A 419 18.27 37.82 -3.21
CA LEU A 419 18.55 38.78 -2.14
C LEU A 419 17.30 39.61 -1.87
N PRO A 420 16.90 39.80 -0.60
CA PRO A 420 15.73 40.61 -0.27
C PRO A 420 15.92 42.10 -0.56
N PRO A 421 14.82 42.90 -0.56
CA PRO A 421 14.90 44.35 -0.74
C PRO A 421 15.82 45.01 0.29
N GLY A 422 16.53 46.07 -0.13
CA GLY A 422 17.42 46.82 0.74
C GLY A 422 18.87 46.37 0.76
N HIS A 423 19.20 45.19 0.16
CA HIS A 423 20.55 44.62 0.16
C HIS A 423 21.29 44.77 -1.19
N ARG A 424 20.93 45.77 -2.00
CA ARG A 424 21.56 46.01 -3.32
C ARG A 424 23.07 46.28 -3.24
N GLY A 425 23.56 46.76 -2.09
CA GLY A 425 25.02 46.99 -1.88
C GLY A 425 25.82 45.72 -1.85
N GLU A 426 25.22 44.57 -1.50
CA GLU A 426 25.90 43.26 -1.44
C GLU A 426 25.93 42.55 -2.79
N VAL A 427 25.12 42.99 -3.77
CA VAL A 427 25.02 42.34 -5.09
C VAL A 427 26.35 42.26 -5.82
N PRO A 428 27.18 43.30 -5.92
CA PRO A 428 28.47 43.21 -6.60
C PRO A 428 29.45 42.22 -5.95
N ARG A 429 29.35 42.07 -4.61
CA ARG A 429 30.14 41.12 -3.85
C ARG A 429 29.66 39.68 -4.12
N ALA A 430 28.34 39.46 -4.06
CA ALA A 430 27.76 38.18 -4.38
C ALA A 430 28.08 37.71 -5.79
N VAL A 431 27.89 38.57 -6.79
CA VAL A 431 28.23 38.27 -8.21
C VAL A 431 29.68 37.87 -8.37
N ARG A 432 30.62 38.60 -7.76
CA ARG A 432 32.03 38.30 -7.85
C ARG A 432 32.37 36.90 -7.31
N ILE A 433 31.83 36.57 -6.16
CA ILE A 433 32.06 35.27 -5.53
C ILE A 433 31.41 34.13 -6.32
N ILE A 434 30.18 34.29 -6.74
CA ILE A 434 29.46 33.28 -7.55
C ILE A 434 30.22 33.06 -8.89
N SER A 435 30.64 34.15 -9.56
CA SER A 435 31.38 34.08 -10.84
C SER A 435 32.76 33.47 -10.69
N SER A 436 33.36 33.45 -9.51
CA SER A 436 34.66 32.83 -9.26
C SER A 436 34.57 31.30 -9.08
N ASP A 437 33.38 30.71 -8.88
CA ASP A 437 33.20 29.26 -8.76
C ASP A 437 33.45 28.59 -10.12
N PRO A 438 34.36 27.57 -10.21
CA PRO A 438 34.72 26.91 -11.47
C PRO A 438 33.52 26.26 -12.19
N GLN A 439 32.45 25.91 -11.46
CA GLN A 439 31.23 25.29 -12.00
C GLN A 439 30.24 26.31 -12.57
N VAL A 440 30.48 27.61 -12.39
CA VAL A 440 29.60 28.69 -12.90
C VAL A 440 30.05 29.09 -14.28
N ALA A 441 29.15 29.18 -15.24
CA ALA A 441 29.35 29.64 -16.59
C ALA A 441 29.03 31.13 -16.76
N ALA A 442 27.92 31.57 -16.14
CA ALA A 442 27.46 32.97 -16.22
C ALA A 442 26.58 33.33 -15.01
N VAL A 443 26.51 34.59 -14.68
CA VAL A 443 25.59 35.18 -13.70
C VAL A 443 24.86 36.34 -14.35
N THR A 444 23.54 36.31 -14.37
CA THR A 444 22.70 37.41 -14.89
C THR A 444 21.90 38.00 -13.73
N LEU A 445 21.75 39.31 -13.77
CA LEU A 445 21.06 40.11 -12.74
C LEU A 445 19.64 40.43 -13.16
N GLY A 446 18.70 40.18 -12.28
CA GLY A 446 17.32 40.65 -12.39
C GLY A 446 16.89 41.47 -11.15
N THR A 447 15.78 42.15 -11.26
CA THR A 447 15.13 42.85 -10.12
C THR A 447 13.65 42.55 -10.16
N LEU A 448 13.14 42.02 -9.06
CA LEU A 448 11.73 41.69 -8.90
C LEU A 448 10.87 42.92 -8.55
N PRO A 449 9.56 42.90 -8.77
CA PRO A 449 8.66 44.00 -8.49
C PRO A 449 8.66 44.47 -7.03
N ASP A 450 8.95 43.55 -6.09
CA ASP A 450 9.05 43.85 -4.65
C ASP A 450 10.37 44.52 -4.25
N GLY A 451 11.28 44.74 -5.22
CA GLY A 451 12.61 45.32 -4.99
C GLY A 451 13.70 44.33 -4.60
N SER A 452 13.38 43.04 -4.51
CA SER A 452 14.37 41.95 -4.38
C SER A 452 15.26 41.87 -5.63
N THR A 453 16.48 41.35 -5.45
CA THR A 453 17.41 41.12 -6.58
C THR A 453 17.59 39.62 -6.76
N ASP A 454 17.33 39.14 -7.97
CA ASP A 454 17.57 37.78 -8.37
C ASP A 454 18.89 37.67 -9.20
N LEU A 455 19.73 36.73 -8.78
CA LEU A 455 20.96 36.39 -9.50
C LEU A 455 20.69 35.03 -10.17
N ILE A 456 20.53 35.04 -11.48
CA ILE A 456 20.33 33.84 -12.30
C ILE A 456 21.74 33.28 -12.62
N VAL A 457 22.04 32.13 -11.98
CA VAL A 457 23.33 31.46 -12.06
C VAL A 457 23.23 30.29 -13.02
N THR A 458 23.85 30.40 -14.18
CA THR A 458 23.98 29.32 -15.15
C THR A 458 25.21 28.47 -14.79
N GLY A 459 24.98 27.20 -14.42
CA GLY A 459 26.06 26.23 -14.18
C GLY A 459 26.71 25.74 -15.49
N LYS A 460 27.81 24.97 -15.39
CA LYS A 460 28.43 24.26 -16.53
C LYS A 460 27.92 22.83 -16.66
N ALA A 461 27.50 22.22 -15.53
CA ALA A 461 27.06 20.86 -15.46
C ALA A 461 25.53 20.73 -15.66
N ASP A 462 25.08 19.54 -16.01
CA ASP A 462 23.65 19.22 -16.07
C ASP A 462 22.98 19.48 -14.69
N PRO A 463 21.80 20.13 -14.63
CA PRO A 463 21.11 20.51 -13.40
C PRO A 463 20.86 19.35 -12.43
N TYR A 464 20.69 18.14 -12.93
CA TYR A 464 20.43 16.94 -12.14
C TYR A 464 21.69 16.13 -11.79
N SER A 465 22.88 16.62 -12.23
CA SER A 465 24.16 15.97 -11.96
C SER A 465 24.62 16.20 -10.51
N PRO A 466 25.49 15.31 -9.97
CA PRO A 466 26.12 15.54 -8.66
C PRO A 466 26.91 16.87 -8.60
N ALA A 467 27.53 17.28 -9.70
CA ALA A 467 28.29 18.53 -9.74
C ALA A 467 27.40 19.79 -9.59
N ALA A 468 26.17 19.77 -10.15
CA ALA A 468 25.22 20.86 -9.95
C ALA A 468 24.69 20.88 -8.49
N ARG A 469 24.47 19.70 -7.89
CA ARG A 469 24.11 19.61 -6.46
C ARG A 469 25.20 20.20 -5.56
N GLU A 470 26.46 19.86 -5.82
CA GLU A 470 27.58 20.42 -5.06
C GLU A 470 27.66 21.95 -5.23
N LEU A 471 27.39 22.48 -6.41
CA LEU A 471 27.37 23.95 -6.64
C LEU A 471 26.28 24.57 -5.76
N VAL A 472 25.04 24.06 -5.73
CA VAL A 472 23.97 24.58 -4.87
C VAL A 472 24.37 24.53 -3.40
N LEU A 473 24.96 23.42 -2.93
CA LEU A 473 25.43 23.30 -1.55
C LEU A 473 26.51 24.31 -1.21
N ARG A 474 27.49 24.54 -2.13
CA ARG A 474 28.53 25.57 -1.94
C ARG A 474 27.94 26.97 -1.91
N LEU A 475 26.92 27.27 -2.74
CA LEU A 475 26.23 28.55 -2.71
C LEU A 475 25.49 28.79 -1.40
N ARG A 476 24.94 27.73 -0.77
CA ARG A 476 24.20 27.80 0.51
C ARG A 476 25.09 27.89 1.74
N THR A 477 26.23 27.17 1.75
CA THR A 477 27.02 26.98 2.98
C THR A 477 28.51 27.40 2.82
N GLY A 478 28.94 27.74 1.62
CA GLY A 478 30.35 28.03 1.31
C GLY A 478 30.73 29.51 1.38
N SER A 479 31.60 29.91 0.45
CA SER A 479 32.18 31.26 0.40
C SER A 479 31.15 32.38 0.27
N LEU A 480 30.03 32.14 -0.41
CA LEU A 480 28.95 33.12 -0.52
C LEU A 480 28.31 33.39 0.86
N HIS A 481 28.04 32.34 1.63
CA HIS A 481 27.48 32.44 2.97
C HIS A 481 28.42 33.22 3.89
N ALA A 482 29.70 32.87 3.89
CA ALA A 482 30.73 33.57 4.66
C ALA A 482 30.92 35.04 4.25
N ALA A 483 30.72 35.35 2.97
CA ALA A 483 30.90 36.70 2.46
C ALA A 483 29.72 37.64 2.70
N LEU A 484 28.49 37.05 2.73
CA LEU A 484 27.26 37.78 2.98
C LEU A 484 26.87 37.76 4.47
N ASP A 485 27.83 37.59 5.38
CA ASP A 485 27.69 37.46 6.82
C ASP A 485 26.56 38.35 7.38
N GLY A 486 25.50 37.74 7.91
CA GLY A 486 24.32 38.43 8.43
C GLY A 486 23.29 38.91 7.37
N THR A 487 23.59 38.83 6.07
CA THR A 487 22.62 39.19 5.02
C THR A 487 21.79 37.98 4.63
N PRO A 488 20.45 38.02 4.78
CA PRO A 488 19.60 36.94 4.35
C PRO A 488 19.64 36.80 2.82
N TYR A 489 19.76 35.55 2.34
CA TYR A 489 19.59 35.20 0.94
C TYR A 489 19.08 33.77 0.82
N TRP A 490 18.49 33.44 -0.31
CA TRP A 490 17.93 32.10 -0.58
C TRP A 490 18.42 31.59 -1.91
N VAL A 491 18.69 30.26 -1.99
CA VAL A 491 19.15 29.60 -3.20
C VAL A 491 18.06 28.65 -3.66
N GLY A 492 17.50 28.91 -4.84
CA GLY A 492 16.40 28.17 -5.48
C GLY A 492 16.76 27.70 -6.89
N GLY A 493 15.75 27.29 -7.63
CA GLY A 493 15.86 26.64 -8.95
C GLY A 493 15.68 25.13 -8.85
N GLU A 494 15.50 24.44 -9.97
CA GLU A 494 15.14 22.99 -10.00
C GLU A 494 16.13 22.09 -9.27
N THR A 495 17.43 22.34 -9.38
CA THR A 495 18.45 21.61 -8.63
C THR A 495 18.29 21.77 -7.13
N ALA A 496 18.00 22.98 -6.66
CA ALA A 496 17.78 23.28 -5.25
C ALA A 496 16.49 22.64 -4.74
N ASP A 497 15.41 22.67 -5.53
CA ASP A 497 14.12 22.03 -5.21
C ASP A 497 14.29 20.49 -5.08
N SER A 498 15.04 19.87 -5.99
CA SER A 498 15.37 18.43 -5.91
C SER A 498 16.12 18.07 -4.62
N ILE A 499 17.07 18.93 -4.19
CA ILE A 499 17.81 18.74 -2.94
C ILE A 499 16.87 18.85 -1.75
N ASP A 500 16.04 19.89 -1.70
CA ASP A 500 15.13 20.16 -0.57
C ASP A 500 14.05 19.10 -0.44
N ALA A 501 13.49 18.61 -1.56
CA ALA A 501 12.54 17.52 -1.60
C ALA A 501 13.14 16.18 -1.13
N THR A 502 14.36 15.88 -1.60
CA THR A 502 15.11 14.68 -1.19
C THR A 502 15.44 14.73 0.30
N GLN A 503 15.87 15.89 0.80
CA GLN A 503 16.16 16.11 2.22
C GLN A 503 14.91 15.91 3.07
N ALA A 504 13.77 16.50 2.68
CA ALA A 504 12.50 16.34 3.39
C ALA A 504 12.06 14.88 3.50
N MET A 505 12.28 14.08 2.47
CA MET A 505 12.02 12.65 2.48
C MET A 505 12.93 11.92 3.48
N PHE A 506 14.24 12.17 3.45
CA PHE A 506 15.18 11.54 4.38
C PHE A 506 15.00 11.98 5.83
N ASP A 507 14.59 13.22 6.08
CA ASP A 507 14.24 13.72 7.41
C ASP A 507 12.90 13.15 7.92
N GLY A 508 11.99 12.84 6.99
CA GLY A 508 10.70 12.21 7.26
C GLY A 508 10.79 10.70 7.49
N LEU A 509 11.66 10.00 6.76
CA LEU A 509 11.74 8.53 6.76
C LEU A 509 11.95 7.92 8.15
N PRO A 510 12.86 8.42 9.02
CA PRO A 510 13.01 7.92 10.38
C PRO A 510 11.77 8.18 11.24
N LYS A 511 11.12 9.33 11.09
CA LYS A 511 9.91 9.69 11.85
C LYS A 511 8.75 8.76 11.49
N VAL A 512 8.50 8.56 10.19
CA VAL A 512 7.50 7.64 9.66
C VAL A 512 7.84 6.21 10.08
N GLY A 513 9.08 5.77 9.87
CA GLY A 513 9.54 4.43 10.24
C GLY A 513 9.33 4.13 11.73
N LEU A 514 9.75 5.03 12.62
CA LEU A 514 9.58 4.85 14.07
C LEU A 514 8.09 4.81 14.45
N ALA A 515 7.27 5.74 13.91
CA ALA A 515 5.83 5.76 14.17
C ALA A 515 5.16 4.45 13.74
N LEU A 516 5.50 3.94 12.55
CA LEU A 516 5.01 2.66 12.04
C LEU A 516 5.40 1.49 12.94
N LEU A 517 6.68 1.40 13.33
CA LEU A 517 7.16 0.33 14.21
C LEU A 517 6.45 0.35 15.56
N VAL A 518 6.20 1.52 16.12
CA VAL A 518 5.44 1.69 17.37
C VAL A 518 3.98 1.26 17.17
N ILE A 519 3.32 1.67 16.09
CA ILE A 519 1.94 1.28 15.78
C ILE A 519 1.83 -0.24 15.67
N ILE A 520 2.69 -0.89 14.87
CA ILE A 520 2.70 -2.35 14.72
C ILE A 520 2.92 -3.04 16.05
N ALA A 521 3.94 -2.59 16.81
CA ALA A 521 4.27 -3.19 18.09
C ALA A 521 3.08 -3.11 19.06
N LEU A 522 2.41 -1.97 19.15
CA LEU A 522 1.24 -1.78 20.01
C LEU A 522 0.05 -2.62 19.55
N VAL A 523 -0.29 -2.58 18.25
CA VAL A 523 -1.42 -3.37 17.71
C VAL A 523 -1.21 -4.85 17.98
N LEU A 524 -0.04 -5.40 17.67
CA LEU A 524 0.26 -6.82 17.88
C LEU A 524 0.35 -7.18 19.37
N LEU A 525 0.90 -6.30 20.20
CA LEU A 525 0.98 -6.49 21.64
C LEU A 525 -0.42 -6.65 22.26
N PHE A 526 -1.35 -5.76 21.90
CA PHE A 526 -2.71 -5.80 22.43
C PHE A 526 -3.54 -6.92 21.80
N ALA A 527 -3.41 -7.16 20.49
CA ALA A 527 -4.16 -8.19 19.78
C ALA A 527 -3.75 -9.61 20.21
N LEU A 528 -2.44 -9.87 20.38
CA LEU A 528 -1.90 -11.22 20.58
C LEU A 528 -1.52 -11.52 22.03
N ARG A 529 -1.42 -10.52 22.89
CA ARG A 529 -0.99 -10.66 24.29
C ARG A 529 0.32 -11.46 24.40
N SER A 530 1.30 -11.08 23.60
CA SER A 530 2.67 -11.63 23.59
C SER A 530 3.66 -10.50 23.35
N VAL A 531 4.85 -10.57 23.97
CA VAL A 531 5.92 -9.58 23.79
C VAL A 531 6.84 -9.98 22.65
N PHE A 532 7.10 -11.27 22.46
CA PHE A 532 8.04 -11.72 21.41
C PHE A 532 7.47 -11.66 20.00
N LEU A 533 6.16 -11.84 19.84
CA LEU A 533 5.53 -11.76 18.51
C LEU A 533 5.66 -10.38 17.87
N PRO A 534 5.38 -9.24 18.57
CA PRO A 534 5.65 -7.91 18.03
C PRO A 534 7.12 -7.68 17.65
N VAL A 535 8.06 -8.08 18.51
CA VAL A 535 9.50 -7.92 18.21
C VAL A 535 9.88 -8.68 16.93
N LYS A 536 9.44 -9.95 16.82
CA LYS A 536 9.63 -10.73 15.60
C LYS A 536 9.02 -10.04 14.37
N ALA A 537 7.79 -9.55 14.50
CA ALA A 537 7.08 -8.88 13.39
C ALA A 537 7.84 -7.63 12.92
N VAL A 538 8.31 -6.79 13.84
CA VAL A 538 9.13 -5.61 13.53
C VAL A 538 10.39 -6.00 12.76
N VAL A 539 11.13 -7.02 13.21
CA VAL A 539 12.34 -7.49 12.51
C VAL A 539 12.01 -7.96 11.09
N LEU A 540 10.95 -8.73 10.93
CA LEU A 540 10.53 -9.26 9.62
C LEU A 540 10.06 -8.15 8.68
N VAL A 541 9.33 -7.17 9.18
CA VAL A 541 8.88 -6.00 8.41
C VAL A 541 10.07 -5.17 7.94
N VAL A 542 11.04 -4.87 8.82
CA VAL A 542 12.25 -4.12 8.44
C VAL A 542 13.03 -4.88 7.35
N LEU A 543 13.17 -6.19 7.50
CA LEU A 543 13.86 -7.03 6.51
C LEU A 543 13.10 -7.07 5.18
N SER A 544 11.77 -7.16 5.21
CA SER A 544 10.92 -7.13 4.01
C SER A 544 11.02 -5.80 3.28
N LEU A 545 10.96 -4.69 4.02
CA LEU A 545 11.12 -3.34 3.46
C LEU A 545 12.49 -3.16 2.80
N GLY A 546 13.56 -3.55 3.51
CA GLY A 546 14.92 -3.47 2.95
C GLY A 546 15.05 -4.28 1.67
N ALA A 547 14.52 -5.51 1.64
CA ALA A 547 14.54 -6.38 0.45
C ALA A 547 13.73 -5.79 -0.71
N SER A 548 12.56 -5.21 -0.43
CA SER A 548 11.71 -4.56 -1.45
C SER A 548 12.40 -3.34 -2.06
N LEU A 549 12.90 -2.42 -1.21
CA LEU A 549 13.60 -1.21 -1.66
C LEU A 549 14.91 -1.54 -2.39
N GLY A 550 15.66 -2.52 -1.88
CA GLY A 550 16.91 -2.97 -2.53
C GLY A 550 16.64 -3.63 -3.89
N SER A 551 15.59 -4.44 -4.01
CA SER A 551 15.17 -5.02 -5.29
C SER A 551 14.69 -3.95 -6.27
N LEU A 552 13.91 -2.97 -5.81
CA LEU A 552 13.48 -1.84 -6.62
C LEU A 552 14.71 -1.05 -7.14
N LEU A 553 15.68 -0.79 -6.27
CA LEU A 553 16.91 -0.09 -6.66
C LEU A 553 17.65 -0.82 -7.79
N LEU A 554 17.81 -2.14 -7.67
CA LEU A 554 18.43 -2.95 -8.72
C LEU A 554 17.66 -2.87 -10.04
N LEU A 555 16.32 -2.89 -9.99
CA LEU A 555 15.48 -2.83 -11.18
C LEU A 555 15.47 -1.44 -11.83
N THR A 556 15.65 -0.36 -11.07
CA THR A 556 15.59 0.99 -11.62
C THR A 556 16.95 1.52 -12.07
N THR A 557 18.03 1.21 -11.32
CA THR A 557 19.35 1.81 -11.56
C THR A 557 20.26 0.99 -12.47
N THR A 558 19.92 -0.27 -12.77
CA THR A 558 20.71 -1.11 -13.68
C THR A 558 20.08 -1.19 -15.07
N ARG A 559 20.89 -1.34 -16.12
CA ARG A 559 20.39 -1.48 -17.49
C ARG A 559 19.48 -2.70 -17.65
N LEU A 560 19.88 -3.85 -17.08
CA LEU A 560 19.08 -5.07 -17.13
C LEU A 560 17.74 -4.88 -16.43
N GLY A 561 17.76 -4.30 -15.22
CA GLY A 561 16.56 -4.05 -14.44
C GLY A 561 15.61 -3.06 -15.14
N ALA A 562 16.13 -1.95 -15.67
CA ALA A 562 15.36 -0.98 -16.43
C ALA A 562 14.65 -1.64 -17.64
N THR A 563 15.35 -2.51 -18.37
CA THR A 563 14.76 -3.27 -19.49
C THR A 563 13.65 -4.18 -19.01
N LEU A 564 13.83 -4.88 -17.87
CA LEU A 564 12.83 -5.78 -17.31
C LEU A 564 11.53 -5.07 -16.92
N ILE A 565 11.61 -3.84 -16.40
CA ILE A 565 10.43 -3.03 -16.04
C ILE A 565 9.90 -2.19 -17.21
N GLY A 566 10.47 -2.34 -18.41
CA GLY A 566 10.06 -1.56 -19.59
C GLY A 566 10.35 -0.06 -19.48
N ALA A 567 11.45 0.32 -18.80
CA ALA A 567 11.94 1.69 -18.74
C ALA A 567 12.90 1.98 -19.90
N SER A 568 12.99 3.25 -20.34
CA SER A 568 13.86 3.68 -21.43
C SER A 568 15.35 3.59 -21.10
N GLY A 569 15.69 3.49 -19.82
CA GLY A 569 17.06 3.37 -19.31
C GLY A 569 17.10 3.42 -17.79
N PRO A 570 18.31 3.29 -17.19
CA PRO A 570 18.48 3.48 -15.75
C PRO A 570 17.98 4.85 -15.31
N ALA A 571 17.31 4.90 -14.15
CA ALA A 571 16.79 6.12 -13.57
C ALA A 571 16.93 6.10 -12.05
N ASP A 572 17.11 7.27 -11.46
CA ASP A 572 17.08 7.45 -10.02
C ASP A 572 15.66 7.19 -9.45
N ILE A 573 15.59 6.90 -8.17
CA ILE A 573 14.33 6.71 -7.47
C ILE A 573 13.76 8.07 -7.07
N HIS A 574 12.50 8.32 -7.41
CA HIS A 574 11.82 9.55 -7.03
C HIS A 574 11.60 9.65 -5.51
N PRO A 575 11.79 10.82 -4.85
CA PRO A 575 11.71 10.95 -3.39
C PRO A 575 10.42 10.43 -2.74
N ILE A 576 9.26 10.57 -3.39
CA ILE A 576 7.98 10.07 -2.86
C ILE A 576 7.92 8.54 -2.77
N VAL A 577 8.70 7.82 -3.59
CA VAL A 577 8.57 6.37 -3.76
C VAL A 577 8.99 5.59 -2.52
N PRO A 578 10.21 5.78 -1.95
CA PRO A 578 10.65 4.97 -0.80
C PRO A 578 9.75 5.13 0.42
N ILE A 579 9.37 6.35 0.75
CA ILE A 579 8.58 6.63 1.95
C ILE A 579 7.14 6.11 1.81
N THR A 580 6.56 6.19 0.61
CA THR A 580 5.24 5.65 0.31
C THR A 580 5.25 4.12 0.35
N ILE A 581 6.28 3.47 -0.23
CA ILE A 581 6.45 2.01 -0.15
C ILE A 581 6.56 1.56 1.30
N VAL A 582 7.35 2.26 2.12
CA VAL A 582 7.48 1.94 3.56
C VAL A 582 6.13 1.96 4.24
N ALA A 583 5.35 3.04 4.12
CA ALA A 583 4.06 3.17 4.79
C ALA A 583 3.04 2.13 4.32
N ILE A 584 2.89 1.96 3.00
CA ILE A 584 1.90 1.05 2.41
C ILE A 584 2.26 -0.42 2.68
N THR A 585 3.53 -0.80 2.50
CA THR A 585 3.96 -2.19 2.73
C THR A 585 3.74 -2.60 4.18
N VAL A 586 4.08 -1.72 5.13
CA VAL A 586 3.84 -1.95 6.56
C VAL A 586 2.34 -2.12 6.85
N ALA A 587 1.51 -1.24 6.29
CA ALA A 587 0.06 -1.32 6.43
C ALA A 587 -0.48 -2.68 5.94
N LEU A 588 -0.15 -3.06 4.71
CA LEU A 588 -0.60 -4.31 4.09
C LEU A 588 -0.02 -5.56 4.75
N SER A 589 1.23 -5.52 5.20
CA SER A 589 1.88 -6.66 5.85
C SER A 589 1.25 -6.98 7.20
N THR A 590 0.92 -5.96 8.00
CA THR A 590 0.41 -6.15 9.37
C THR A 590 -0.95 -6.87 9.39
N ASP A 591 -1.83 -6.59 8.46
CA ASP A 591 -3.19 -7.14 8.40
C ASP A 591 -3.21 -8.66 8.30
N TYR A 592 -2.44 -9.19 7.38
CA TYR A 592 -2.39 -10.63 7.17
C TYR A 592 -1.54 -11.35 8.23
N GLU A 593 -0.57 -10.68 8.82
CA GLU A 593 0.19 -11.24 9.94
C GLU A 593 -0.72 -11.45 11.14
N VAL A 594 -1.60 -10.50 11.45
CA VAL A 594 -2.62 -10.65 12.50
C VAL A 594 -3.55 -11.82 12.22
N ILE A 595 -4.03 -11.98 10.98
CA ILE A 595 -4.91 -13.10 10.60
C ILE A 595 -4.20 -14.45 10.75
N LEU A 596 -2.97 -14.59 10.24
CA LEU A 596 -2.20 -15.82 10.33
C LEU A 596 -1.91 -16.18 11.79
N ILE A 597 -1.36 -15.24 12.57
CA ILE A 597 -0.96 -15.49 13.95
C ILE A 597 -2.16 -15.74 14.85
N SER A 598 -3.31 -15.08 14.63
CA SER A 598 -4.53 -15.33 15.42
C SER A 598 -5.03 -16.76 15.23
N ARG A 599 -4.98 -17.32 14.01
CA ARG A 599 -5.33 -18.73 13.74
C ARG A 599 -4.35 -19.71 14.38
N ILE A 600 -3.05 -19.39 14.31
CA ILE A 600 -2.03 -20.20 15.00
C ILE A 600 -2.27 -20.17 16.52
N ALA A 601 -2.56 -18.98 17.08
CA ALA A 601 -2.83 -18.81 18.50
C ALA A 601 -4.09 -19.56 18.97
N GLU A 602 -5.14 -19.57 18.16
CA GLU A 602 -6.38 -20.31 18.42
C GLU A 602 -6.09 -21.82 18.56
N HIS A 603 -5.39 -22.40 17.58
CA HIS A 603 -5.05 -23.82 17.61
C HIS A 603 -4.07 -24.16 18.74
N TYR A 604 -3.08 -23.30 19.02
CA TYR A 604 -2.14 -23.49 20.12
C TYR A 604 -2.83 -23.48 21.48
N ARG A 605 -3.83 -22.61 21.69
CA ARG A 605 -4.59 -22.58 22.96
C ARG A 605 -5.39 -23.85 23.20
N LEU A 606 -5.84 -24.53 22.11
CA LEU A 606 -6.58 -25.77 22.19
C LEU A 606 -5.69 -27.00 22.39
N THR A 607 -4.50 -27.02 21.73
CA THR A 607 -3.67 -28.25 21.68
C THR A 607 -2.39 -28.19 22.49
N GLY A 608 -1.88 -26.99 22.80
CA GLY A 608 -0.55 -26.80 23.39
C GLY A 608 0.63 -27.14 22.45
N ASP A 609 0.37 -27.67 21.25
CA ASP A 609 1.37 -28.01 20.24
C ASP A 609 1.66 -26.81 19.34
N ASN A 610 2.83 -26.19 19.50
CA ASN A 610 3.23 -25.03 18.70
C ASN A 610 3.45 -25.41 17.23
N ARG A 611 4.01 -26.61 16.95
CA ARG A 611 4.33 -27.03 15.58
C ARG A 611 3.07 -27.39 14.81
N GLY A 612 2.16 -28.14 15.42
CA GLY A 612 0.85 -28.46 14.87
C GLY A 612 0.03 -27.20 14.64
N ALA A 613 0.09 -26.22 15.57
CA ALA A 613 -0.59 -24.95 15.44
C ALA A 613 -0.09 -24.14 14.23
N VAL A 614 1.23 -24.08 13.99
CA VAL A 614 1.81 -23.39 12.82
C VAL A 614 1.35 -24.08 11.52
N VAL A 615 1.37 -25.41 11.46
CA VAL A 615 0.93 -26.17 10.27
C VAL A 615 -0.55 -25.91 10.01
N SER A 616 -1.41 -26.01 11.03
CA SER A 616 -2.85 -25.77 10.92
C SER A 616 -3.16 -24.32 10.51
N GLY A 617 -2.46 -23.34 11.09
CA GLY A 617 -2.63 -21.94 10.71
C GLY A 617 -2.37 -21.69 9.23
N ILE A 618 -1.28 -22.23 8.68
CA ILE A 618 -0.94 -22.10 7.25
C ILE A 618 -1.93 -22.87 6.35
N GLU A 619 -2.35 -24.05 6.75
CA GLU A 619 -3.34 -24.85 6.02
C GLU A 619 -4.61 -24.05 5.75
N HIS A 620 -5.12 -23.34 6.77
CA HIS A 620 -6.37 -22.62 6.70
C HIS A 620 -6.23 -21.20 6.09
N THR A 621 -5.08 -20.56 6.22
CA THR A 621 -4.90 -19.18 5.75
C THR A 621 -4.08 -19.05 4.47
N GLY A 622 -3.28 -20.07 4.11
CA GLY A 622 -2.34 -19.97 3.00
C GLY A 622 -3.00 -19.66 1.65
N SER A 623 -4.12 -20.33 1.33
CA SER A 623 -4.84 -20.05 0.08
C SER A 623 -5.48 -18.67 0.04
N VAL A 624 -5.92 -18.17 1.19
CA VAL A 624 -6.52 -16.83 1.32
C VAL A 624 -5.46 -15.76 1.10
N ILE A 625 -4.33 -15.88 1.81
CA ILE A 625 -3.21 -14.95 1.72
C ILE A 625 -2.65 -14.89 0.29
N THR A 626 -2.49 -16.04 -0.37
CA THR A 626 -1.97 -16.06 -1.75
C THR A 626 -2.94 -15.47 -2.76
N SER A 627 -4.24 -15.70 -2.62
CA SER A 627 -5.22 -15.10 -3.52
C SER A 627 -5.29 -13.58 -3.33
N ALA A 628 -5.26 -13.10 -2.10
CA ALA A 628 -5.20 -11.67 -1.80
C ALA A 628 -3.93 -11.02 -2.33
N ALA A 629 -2.77 -11.64 -2.10
CA ALA A 629 -1.50 -11.17 -2.65
C ALA A 629 -1.52 -11.13 -4.19
N ALA A 630 -2.09 -12.13 -4.85
CA ALA A 630 -2.21 -12.15 -6.31
C ALA A 630 -3.09 -11.00 -6.83
N ILE A 631 -4.17 -10.67 -6.12
CA ILE A 631 -5.04 -9.52 -6.45
C ILE A 631 -4.27 -8.20 -6.29
N MET A 632 -3.59 -8.00 -5.16
CA MET A 632 -2.80 -6.79 -4.92
C MET A 632 -1.67 -6.65 -5.94
N ILE A 633 -0.94 -7.72 -6.24
CA ILE A 633 0.11 -7.73 -7.27
C ILE A 633 -0.49 -7.37 -8.64
N ALA A 634 -1.69 -7.85 -8.97
CA ALA A 634 -2.37 -7.51 -10.22
C ALA A 634 -2.74 -6.02 -10.29
N VAL A 635 -3.21 -5.41 -9.19
CA VAL A 635 -3.45 -3.97 -9.11
C VAL A 635 -2.14 -3.19 -9.31
N PHE A 636 -1.09 -3.53 -8.56
CA PHE A 636 0.20 -2.82 -8.64
C PHE A 636 0.90 -3.04 -9.98
N ALA A 637 0.72 -4.20 -10.62
CA ALA A 637 1.22 -4.46 -11.98
C ALA A 637 0.58 -3.52 -13.02
N GLY A 638 -0.68 -3.12 -12.84
CA GLY A 638 -1.32 -2.08 -13.65
C GLY A 638 -0.53 -0.76 -13.61
N PHE A 639 -0.14 -0.32 -12.41
CA PHE A 639 0.69 0.88 -12.23
C PHE A 639 2.15 0.68 -12.68
N ALA A 640 2.69 -0.53 -12.63
CA ALA A 640 4.01 -0.85 -13.20
C ALA A 640 4.08 -0.65 -14.72
N LEU A 641 2.94 -0.62 -15.41
CA LEU A 641 2.84 -0.30 -16.84
C LEU A 641 2.76 1.21 -17.13
N ALA A 642 2.80 2.06 -16.10
CA ALA A 642 2.76 3.51 -16.26
C ALA A 642 3.94 4.02 -17.13
N GLY A 643 3.71 5.10 -17.86
CA GLY A 643 4.75 5.81 -18.59
C GLY A 643 5.62 6.67 -17.68
N LEU A 644 4.99 7.29 -16.66
CA LEU A 644 5.68 8.10 -15.66
C LEU A 644 6.51 7.23 -14.71
N MET A 645 7.79 7.57 -14.60
CA MET A 645 8.73 6.79 -13.79
C MET A 645 8.34 6.68 -12.29
N PRO A 646 7.90 7.72 -11.59
CA PRO A 646 7.48 7.60 -10.19
C PRO A 646 6.33 6.60 -9.98
N LEU A 647 5.31 6.61 -10.85
CA LEU A 647 4.18 5.68 -10.76
C LEU A 647 4.60 4.24 -11.08
N LYS A 648 5.46 4.07 -12.10
CA LYS A 648 6.08 2.77 -12.42
C LYS A 648 6.87 2.21 -11.25
N GLN A 649 7.69 3.04 -10.60
CA GLN A 649 8.49 2.67 -9.43
C GLN A 649 7.61 2.27 -8.24
N LEU A 650 6.50 3.00 -7.98
CA LEU A 650 5.53 2.64 -6.95
C LEU A 650 4.86 1.30 -7.25
N GLY A 651 4.38 1.10 -8.48
CA GLY A 651 3.75 -0.15 -8.89
C GLY A 651 4.68 -1.36 -8.78
N VAL A 652 5.91 -1.25 -9.29
CA VAL A 652 6.93 -2.30 -9.20
C VAL A 652 7.33 -2.55 -7.75
N GLY A 653 7.63 -1.49 -6.99
CA GLY A 653 8.09 -1.60 -5.60
C GLY A 653 7.06 -2.24 -4.67
N LEU A 654 5.78 -1.81 -4.77
CA LEU A 654 4.70 -2.39 -3.97
C LEU A 654 4.35 -3.81 -4.42
N GLY A 655 4.36 -4.07 -5.74
CA GLY A 655 4.18 -5.43 -6.27
C GLY A 655 5.24 -6.40 -5.75
N LEU A 656 6.52 -5.99 -5.74
CA LEU A 656 7.62 -6.76 -5.17
C LEU A 656 7.49 -6.93 -3.66
N ALA A 657 7.10 -5.87 -2.94
CA ALA A 657 6.90 -5.92 -1.50
C ALA A 657 5.86 -6.96 -1.12
N VAL A 658 4.69 -6.95 -1.78
CA VAL A 658 3.63 -7.93 -1.55
C VAL A 658 4.06 -9.33 -1.99
N PHE A 659 4.77 -9.46 -3.10
CA PHE A 659 5.28 -10.76 -3.56
C PHE A 659 6.25 -11.38 -2.56
N LEU A 660 7.25 -10.63 -2.10
CA LEU A 660 8.23 -11.11 -1.11
C LEU A 660 7.57 -11.42 0.23
N ASP A 661 6.63 -10.58 0.66
CA ASP A 661 5.91 -10.76 1.92
C ASP A 661 5.03 -12.02 1.89
N ALA A 662 4.22 -12.22 0.86
CA ALA A 662 3.34 -13.37 0.76
C ALA A 662 4.09 -14.70 0.55
N THR A 663 5.20 -14.69 -0.22
CA THR A 663 5.94 -15.92 -0.58
C THR A 663 7.04 -16.24 0.42
N VAL A 664 8.01 -15.34 0.60
CA VAL A 664 9.20 -15.59 1.43
C VAL A 664 8.88 -15.38 2.91
N VAL A 665 8.29 -14.23 3.26
CA VAL A 665 8.08 -13.91 4.68
C VAL A 665 7.02 -14.81 5.29
N ARG A 666 5.80 -14.82 4.76
CA ARG A 666 4.67 -15.61 5.33
C ARG A 666 4.72 -17.07 4.95
N GLY A 667 5.16 -17.38 3.72
CA GLY A 667 5.25 -18.76 3.25
C GLY A 667 6.37 -19.57 3.91
N VAL A 668 7.45 -18.91 4.36
CA VAL A 668 8.67 -19.58 4.85
C VAL A 668 9.16 -18.99 6.17
N LEU A 669 9.46 -17.69 6.21
CA LEU A 669 10.21 -17.06 7.30
C LEU A 669 9.42 -17.04 8.62
N VAL A 670 8.14 -16.63 8.58
CA VAL A 670 7.24 -16.62 9.75
C VAL A 670 7.05 -18.02 10.32
N PRO A 671 6.65 -19.06 9.55
CA PRO A 671 6.48 -20.40 10.09
C PRO A 671 7.78 -21.03 10.58
N ALA A 672 8.90 -20.79 9.91
CA ALA A 672 10.21 -21.27 10.37
C ALA A 672 10.61 -20.59 11.69
N ALA A 673 10.49 -19.26 11.79
CA ALA A 673 10.81 -18.51 13.01
C ALA A 673 9.90 -18.93 14.18
N MET A 674 8.58 -19.05 13.96
CA MET A 674 7.65 -19.50 15.01
C MET A 674 7.94 -20.94 15.48
N THR A 675 8.38 -21.80 14.58
CA THR A 675 8.76 -23.17 14.93
C THR A 675 10.04 -23.21 15.78
N VAL A 676 11.06 -22.40 15.41
CA VAL A 676 12.32 -22.29 16.16
C VAL A 676 12.10 -21.68 17.53
N MET A 677 11.30 -20.60 17.64
CA MET A 677 11.00 -19.94 18.91
C MET A 677 10.13 -20.80 19.85
N GLY A 678 9.35 -21.73 19.31
CA GLY A 678 8.55 -22.67 20.09
C GLY A 678 7.58 -21.99 21.09
N ARG A 679 7.66 -22.37 22.36
CA ARG A 679 6.84 -21.80 23.43
C ARG A 679 7.13 -20.32 23.72
N GLY A 680 8.31 -19.81 23.35
CA GLY A 680 8.68 -18.40 23.50
C GLY A 680 7.72 -17.44 22.78
N ASN A 681 7.10 -17.86 21.66
CA ASN A 681 6.12 -17.05 20.95
C ASN A 681 4.95 -16.56 21.81
N TRP A 682 4.61 -17.30 22.85
CA TRP A 682 3.41 -17.09 23.66
C TRP A 682 3.71 -16.48 25.04
N TRP A 683 4.96 -16.02 25.25
CA TRP A 683 5.37 -15.45 26.53
C TRP A 683 4.72 -14.07 26.76
N TRP A 684 4.05 -13.94 27.92
CA TRP A 684 3.45 -12.71 28.41
C TRP A 684 3.86 -12.51 29.88
N PRO A 685 4.32 -11.33 30.31
CA PRO A 685 4.60 -11.06 31.72
C PRO A 685 3.31 -11.23 32.54
N ARG A 686 3.26 -12.29 33.32
CA ARG A 686 2.14 -12.50 34.25
C ARG A 686 2.32 -11.54 35.41
N TYR A 687 1.65 -10.41 35.42
CA TYR A 687 1.37 -9.74 36.67
C TYR A 687 0.44 -10.66 37.45
N SER A 688 0.91 -11.16 38.59
CA SER A 688 0.23 -12.15 39.47
C SER A 688 -1.09 -11.53 40.01
N ARG A 689 -2.15 -11.54 39.25
CA ARG A 689 -3.48 -11.65 39.84
C ARG A 689 -3.79 -13.13 39.91
N ARG A 690 -3.81 -13.69 41.12
CA ARG A 690 -4.54 -14.91 41.45
C ARG A 690 -6.00 -14.69 41.01
N GLN A 691 -6.29 -14.88 39.76
CA GLN A 691 -7.66 -15.22 39.36
C GLN A 691 -7.84 -16.67 39.82
N HIS A 692 -8.63 -16.87 40.83
CA HIS A 692 -9.39 -18.10 40.98
C HIS A 692 -10.06 -18.27 39.62
N SER A 693 -9.52 -19.09 38.77
CA SER A 693 -10.21 -19.63 37.63
C SER A 693 -11.25 -20.56 38.18
N THR A 694 -12.43 -20.03 38.40
CA THR A 694 -13.63 -20.83 38.17
C THR A 694 -13.52 -21.24 36.72
N VAL A 695 -12.90 -22.39 36.47
CA VAL A 695 -12.99 -23.08 35.20
C VAL A 695 -14.44 -23.41 34.99
N HIS A 696 -15.17 -22.55 34.31
CA HIS A 696 -16.37 -22.99 33.66
C HIS A 696 -15.97 -24.13 32.72
N PRO A 697 -16.52 -25.31 32.85
CA PRO A 697 -16.25 -26.40 31.91
C PRO A 697 -16.62 -25.89 30.53
N GLN A 698 -15.59 -25.58 29.70
CA GLN A 698 -15.77 -25.25 28.30
C GLN A 698 -16.25 -26.56 27.66
N LYS A 699 -17.50 -26.61 27.22
CA LYS A 699 -18.03 -27.73 26.46
C LYS A 699 -17.15 -27.87 25.19
N ILE A 700 -16.29 -28.87 25.16
CA ILE A 700 -15.51 -29.20 23.96
C ILE A 700 -16.46 -30.03 23.09
N ALA A 701 -17.00 -29.40 22.05
CA ALA A 701 -17.71 -30.11 21.01
C ALA A 701 -16.67 -30.76 20.05
N VAL A 702 -16.50 -32.03 20.12
CA VAL A 702 -15.73 -32.80 19.13
C VAL A 702 -16.71 -33.17 18.02
N MET A 703 -16.60 -32.49 16.88
CA MET A 703 -17.29 -32.94 15.67
C MET A 703 -16.46 -34.09 15.07
N ALA A 704 -16.89 -35.30 15.24
CA ALA A 704 -16.39 -36.46 14.52
C ALA A 704 -17.13 -36.54 13.18
N ASP A 705 -16.39 -36.42 12.07
CA ASP A 705 -16.91 -36.72 10.74
C ASP A 705 -16.97 -38.25 10.58
N VAL A 706 -18.15 -38.80 10.78
CA VAL A 706 -18.38 -40.26 10.86
C VAL A 706 -18.72 -40.88 9.49
N GLY A 707 -18.52 -40.13 8.43
CA GLY A 707 -18.95 -40.50 7.05
C GLY A 707 -18.36 -41.78 6.44
N SER A 708 -17.50 -42.54 7.16
CA SER A 708 -16.85 -43.73 6.56
C SER A 708 -16.35 -44.80 7.52
N VAL A 709 -16.74 -44.82 8.80
CA VAL A 709 -16.26 -45.83 9.76
C VAL A 709 -17.12 -47.10 9.68
N SER A 710 -16.53 -48.16 9.18
CA SER A 710 -17.16 -49.50 9.20
C SER A 710 -17.03 -50.11 10.59
N VAL A 711 -17.96 -51.03 10.91
CA VAL A 711 -18.06 -51.71 12.21
C VAL A 711 -16.79 -52.42 12.72
N ARG A 712 -15.73 -52.47 11.90
CA ARG A 712 -14.48 -53.13 12.29
C ARG A 712 -13.50 -52.23 13.06
N ASP A 713 -13.78 -50.90 13.15
CA ASP A 713 -12.83 -49.94 13.75
C ASP A 713 -13.25 -49.42 15.11
N GLU A 714 -14.19 -50.13 15.78
CA GLU A 714 -14.70 -49.82 17.12
C GLU A 714 -13.58 -49.58 18.17
N LYS A 715 -12.44 -50.27 18.02
CA LYS A 715 -11.30 -50.13 18.94
C LYS A 715 -10.47 -48.86 18.75
N GLN A 716 -10.53 -48.23 17.60
CA GLN A 716 -9.76 -47.00 17.37
C GLN A 716 -10.51 -45.73 17.75
N ALA A 717 -11.86 -45.77 17.74
CA ALA A 717 -12.67 -44.62 18.16
C ALA A 717 -12.64 -44.45 19.68
N VAL A 718 -12.49 -45.56 20.42
CA VAL A 718 -12.46 -45.55 21.91
C VAL A 718 -11.11 -45.05 22.47
N GLY A 719 -10.02 -45.21 21.74
CA GLY A 719 -8.70 -44.74 22.16
C GLY A 719 -8.45 -43.24 22.04
N ALA A 720 -9.44 -42.49 21.54
CA ALA A 720 -9.32 -41.04 21.37
C ALA A 720 -9.86 -40.22 22.55
N PHE A 721 -10.45 -40.87 23.55
CA PHE A 721 -10.98 -40.20 24.74
C PHE A 721 -10.01 -40.37 25.90
N ASP A 722 -9.53 -39.28 26.43
CA ASP A 722 -8.68 -39.26 27.61
C ASP A 722 -9.53 -39.50 28.85
N ASP A 723 -9.16 -40.44 29.69
CA ASP A 723 -9.91 -40.90 30.88
C ASP A 723 -10.24 -39.80 31.91
N HIS A 724 -9.84 -38.56 31.66
CA HIS A 724 -9.90 -37.48 32.66
C HIS A 724 -10.77 -36.29 32.26
N ALA A 725 -11.52 -36.34 31.16
CA ALA A 725 -12.38 -35.23 30.74
C ALA A 725 -13.81 -35.64 30.46
N ALA A 726 -14.77 -34.86 30.91
CA ALA A 726 -16.17 -34.98 30.51
C ALA A 726 -16.26 -34.63 29.02
N ALA A 727 -16.51 -35.59 28.16
CA ALA A 727 -16.70 -35.40 26.74
C ALA A 727 -18.21 -35.45 26.42
N THR A 728 -18.65 -34.43 25.68
CA THR A 728 -19.99 -34.43 25.09
C THR A 728 -19.86 -34.92 23.66
N LEU A 729 -20.36 -36.09 23.36
CA LEU A 729 -20.40 -36.63 22.00
C LEU A 729 -21.65 -36.10 21.31
N MET A 730 -21.48 -35.28 20.29
CA MET A 730 -22.61 -34.90 19.43
C MET A 730 -22.65 -35.85 18.22
N VAL A 731 -23.76 -36.47 18.00
CA VAL A 731 -24.06 -37.27 16.82
C VAL A 731 -25.09 -36.54 15.99
N ASP A 732 -24.71 -36.14 14.81
CA ASP A 732 -25.63 -35.54 13.84
C ASP A 732 -26.37 -36.65 13.10
N LEU A 733 -27.65 -36.80 13.43
CA LEU A 733 -28.52 -37.82 12.85
C LEU A 733 -28.93 -37.49 11.40
N GLY A 734 -28.78 -36.23 10.96
CA GLY A 734 -29.12 -35.85 9.60
C GLY A 734 -28.10 -36.36 8.57
N ALA A 735 -26.81 -36.50 8.96
CA ALA A 735 -25.78 -37.11 8.14
C ALA A 735 -25.69 -38.64 8.25
N ALA A 736 -26.41 -39.20 9.25
CA ALA A 736 -26.31 -40.60 9.67
C ALA A 736 -27.57 -41.42 9.41
N GLU A 737 -28.37 -41.08 8.40
CA GLU A 737 -29.61 -41.80 8.04
C GLU A 737 -29.42 -43.33 7.87
N ARG A 738 -28.21 -43.82 7.96
CA ARG A 738 -27.86 -45.25 7.80
C ARG A 738 -27.12 -45.83 8.99
N TRP A 739 -27.06 -45.11 10.12
CA TRP A 739 -26.29 -45.60 11.25
C TRP A 739 -27.19 -46.29 12.27
N PRO A 740 -26.97 -47.59 12.51
CA PRO A 740 -27.73 -48.23 13.59
C PRO A 740 -27.16 -47.73 14.93
N ALA A 741 -28.00 -47.05 15.68
CA ALA A 741 -27.68 -46.52 17.02
C ALA A 741 -27.10 -47.58 17.99
N GLN A 742 -27.26 -48.86 17.66
CA GLN A 742 -26.74 -50.00 18.37
C GLN A 742 -25.24 -50.08 18.53
N ARG A 743 -24.49 -49.25 17.78
CA ARG A 743 -23.02 -49.35 17.70
C ARG A 743 -22.24 -48.26 18.42
N TYR A 744 -22.94 -47.40 19.08
CA TYR A 744 -22.33 -46.43 19.99
C TYR A 744 -22.14 -47.02 21.37
N VAL A 745 -21.35 -48.04 21.46
CA VAL A 745 -20.99 -48.64 22.72
C VAL A 745 -19.58 -48.22 23.03
N SER A 746 -19.38 -47.31 23.96
CA SER A 746 -18.10 -47.09 24.55
C SER A 746 -17.77 -48.28 25.43
N GLN A 747 -16.59 -48.84 25.30
CA GLN A 747 -16.13 -49.90 26.22
C GLN A 747 -15.90 -49.45 27.63
N GLU A 748 -16.15 -48.25 27.90
CA GLU A 748 -15.89 -47.57 29.13
C GLU A 748 -17.08 -46.90 29.71
N PRO A 749 -17.02 -46.73 30.98
CA PRO A 749 -16.49 -47.59 32.01
C PRO A 749 -17.61 -48.53 32.51
N PRO A 750 -17.30 -49.51 33.31
CA PRO A 750 -18.28 -50.45 33.77
C PRO A 750 -19.45 -49.84 34.57
N THR A 751 -19.56 -48.54 34.60
CA THR A 751 -20.55 -47.77 35.35
C THR A 751 -21.61 -47.10 34.49
N LEU A 752 -21.58 -47.22 33.21
CA LEU A 752 -22.75 -46.86 32.41
C LEU A 752 -23.90 -47.85 32.73
N PRO A 753 -25.04 -47.33 33.18
CA PRO A 753 -26.13 -48.21 33.52
C PRO A 753 -26.49 -49.07 32.33
N GLN A 754 -26.41 -50.38 32.49
CA GLN A 754 -26.83 -51.39 31.47
C GLN A 754 -28.18 -51.05 30.83
N LYS A 755 -29.05 -50.38 31.58
CA LYS A 755 -30.33 -49.86 31.07
C LYS A 755 -30.23 -48.90 29.92
N ILE A 756 -29.18 -48.02 29.87
CA ILE A 756 -29.01 -47.09 28.74
C ILE A 756 -28.56 -47.84 27.52
N LEU A 757 -27.65 -48.83 27.68
CA LEU A 757 -27.18 -49.68 26.59
C LEU A 757 -28.32 -50.56 26.06
N THR A 758 -29.12 -51.17 26.96
CA THR A 758 -30.25 -51.98 26.59
C THR A 758 -31.37 -51.15 25.94
N THR A 759 -31.58 -49.90 26.43
CA THR A 759 -32.61 -49.01 25.84
C THR A 759 -32.21 -48.54 24.45
N VAL A 760 -30.95 -48.29 24.22
CA VAL A 760 -30.44 -47.98 22.89
C VAL A 760 -30.51 -49.18 21.96
N HIS A 761 -30.27 -50.35 22.51
CA HIS A 761 -30.38 -51.60 21.74
C HIS A 761 -31.84 -51.94 21.44
N GLU A 762 -32.73 -51.83 22.42
CA GLU A 762 -34.16 -52.09 22.29
C GLU A 762 -34.92 -50.98 21.60
N GLY A 763 -34.45 -49.72 21.75
CA GLY A 763 -35.05 -48.54 21.10
C GLY A 763 -34.91 -48.54 19.59
N SER A 764 -33.90 -49.23 19.07
CA SER A 764 -33.73 -49.39 17.62
C SER A 764 -34.81 -50.24 16.95
N ALA A 765 -35.58 -51.05 17.74
CA ALA A 765 -36.67 -51.86 17.24
C ALA A 765 -38.02 -51.14 17.16
N GLY A 766 -38.06 -49.81 17.25
CA GLY A 766 -39.30 -49.11 16.96
C GLY A 766 -39.74 -47.92 17.83
N ARG A 767 -38.85 -47.37 18.62
CA ARG A 767 -39.20 -46.23 19.48
C ARG A 767 -38.33 -44.98 19.32
N ILE A 768 -37.50 -44.92 18.29
CA ILE A 768 -36.98 -43.65 17.82
C ILE A 768 -38.07 -43.06 16.94
N HIS A 769 -38.87 -42.17 17.51
CA HIS A 769 -39.82 -41.42 16.71
C HIS A 769 -38.99 -40.62 15.71
N HIS A 770 -38.98 -41.01 14.46
CA HIS A 770 -38.60 -40.15 13.36
C HIS A 770 -39.65 -39.02 13.31
N ALA A 771 -39.32 -37.90 13.88
CA ALA A 771 -39.96 -36.69 13.47
C ALA A 771 -39.36 -36.38 12.09
N ALA A 772 -40.07 -36.64 11.04
CA ALA A 772 -39.75 -36.13 9.72
C ALA A 772 -39.61 -34.61 9.87
N ASP A 773 -38.49 -34.06 9.38
CA ASP A 773 -38.21 -32.62 9.30
C ASP A 773 -37.53 -31.93 10.50
N VAL A 774 -36.94 -32.62 11.47
CA VAL A 774 -36.15 -31.98 12.51
C VAL A 774 -34.79 -32.67 12.64
N GLU A 775 -33.70 -31.95 12.42
CA GLU A 775 -32.35 -32.37 12.79
C GLU A 775 -32.32 -32.67 14.29
N GLN A 776 -32.22 -33.97 14.65
CA GLN A 776 -32.12 -34.40 16.05
C GLN A 776 -30.65 -34.57 16.41
N THR A 777 -30.18 -33.72 17.28
CA THR A 777 -28.86 -33.83 17.90
C THR A 777 -29.05 -34.49 19.28
N ILE A 778 -28.48 -35.67 19.47
CA ILE A 778 -28.43 -36.32 20.76
C ILE A 778 -27.16 -35.91 21.47
N VAL A 779 -27.33 -35.27 22.63
CA VAL A 779 -26.21 -34.86 23.50
C VAL A 779 -26.15 -35.87 24.66
N LEU A 780 -25.05 -36.61 24.73
CA LEU A 780 -24.78 -37.52 25.87
C LEU A 780 -23.77 -36.83 26.80
N GLU A 781 -24.20 -36.46 28.00
CA GLU A 781 -23.33 -35.93 29.05
C GLU A 781 -22.84 -37.09 29.94
N LEU A 782 -21.56 -37.36 29.95
CA LEU A 782 -20.92 -38.32 30.84
C LEU A 782 -20.49 -37.64 32.14
N PRO A 783 -20.90 -38.15 33.32
CA PRO A 783 -20.49 -37.52 34.58
C PRO A 783 -18.98 -37.70 34.81
N TRP A 784 -18.35 -36.61 35.20
CA TRP A 784 -16.92 -36.59 35.54
C TRP A 784 -16.70 -37.26 36.91
N ARG A 785 -15.92 -38.35 36.99
CA ARG A 785 -15.45 -38.93 38.25
C ARG A 785 -14.16 -38.24 38.66
N GLN A 786 -14.16 -37.64 39.83
CA GLN A 786 -12.92 -37.32 40.52
C GLN A 786 -12.20 -38.63 40.85
N PRO A 787 -10.88 -38.71 40.75
CA PRO A 787 -10.12 -39.86 41.24
C PRO A 787 -10.24 -39.91 42.77
N THR A 788 -10.95 -40.87 43.26
CA THR A 788 -10.95 -41.21 44.69
C THR A 788 -9.71 -42.01 44.97
N GLY A 789 -8.87 -41.50 45.83
CA GLY A 789 -7.89 -42.34 46.49
C GLY A 789 -6.44 -41.93 46.36
N SER A 790 -6.05 -41.02 47.18
CA SER A 790 -4.73 -41.12 47.81
C SER A 790 -4.94 -41.70 49.19
N LEU A 791 -4.55 -42.92 49.39
CA LEU A 791 -4.29 -43.54 50.67
C LEU A 791 -3.25 -42.66 51.41
N MET A 792 -3.65 -42.06 52.52
CA MET A 792 -2.71 -41.59 53.51
C MET A 792 -2.23 -42.81 54.31
N PRO A 793 -0.94 -42.91 54.60
CA PRO A 793 -0.48 -43.74 55.70
C PRO A 793 -0.68 -42.95 57.03
N ASP A 794 -1.27 -43.65 58.03
CA ASP A 794 -1.32 -43.22 59.41
C ASP A 794 0.07 -43.00 60.00
N GLY A 795 0.20 -41.99 60.87
CA GLY A 795 1.37 -41.86 61.71
C GLY A 795 1.41 -40.55 62.47
N ALA A 796 0.68 -40.56 63.62
CA ALA A 796 1.01 -40.00 64.93
C ALA A 796 1.70 -38.61 65.06
N GLY A 797 1.07 -37.74 65.82
CA GLY A 797 1.73 -37.13 67.01
C GLY A 797 1.88 -35.61 66.95
N ASP A 798 1.11 -35.03 67.86
CA ASP A 798 1.44 -33.86 68.67
C ASP A 798 1.29 -32.42 68.13
N GLN A 799 0.17 -31.81 68.55
CA GLN A 799 0.18 -30.42 69.01
C GLN A 799 1.08 -30.16 70.24
N PRO A 800 1.48 -28.96 70.65
CA PRO A 800 0.64 -27.78 70.70
C PRO A 800 1.37 -26.39 70.54
N ALA A 801 0.49 -25.41 70.37
CA ALA A 801 0.48 -24.12 71.10
C ALA A 801 1.45 -22.98 70.74
N ALA A 802 0.84 -21.89 70.42
CA ALA A 802 0.95 -20.56 71.02
C ALA A 802 1.93 -19.51 70.43
N ALA A 803 1.34 -18.42 70.16
CA ALA A 803 1.66 -17.05 70.55
C ALA A 803 2.52 -16.17 69.64
N ALA A 804 1.84 -15.19 69.12
CA ALA A 804 2.03 -13.76 69.36
C ALA A 804 3.30 -13.04 68.89
N GLY A 805 3.03 -11.91 68.24
CA GLY A 805 3.93 -10.72 68.26
C GLY A 805 4.39 -10.28 66.88
N ALA A 806 3.79 -9.31 66.23
CA ALA A 806 3.93 -7.88 66.38
C ALA A 806 5.22 -7.31 65.80
N GLN A 807 5.09 -6.35 64.93
CA GLN A 807 5.97 -5.22 64.61
C GLN A 807 7.31 -5.56 63.92
N ASP A 808 7.60 -5.15 62.73
CA ASP A 808 7.75 -3.82 62.16
C ASP A 808 7.59 -3.87 60.64
#